data_c02a2e815155b373302658a942d415ef
#
_entry.id   c02a2e815155b373302658a942d415ef
#
_cell.length_a   1.000
_cell.length_b   1.000
_cell.length_c   1.000
_cell.angle_alpha   90.00
_cell.angle_beta   90.00
_cell.angle_gamma   90.00
#
_symmetry.space_group_name_H-M   'P 1'
#
loop_
_entity.id
_entity.type
_entity.pdbx_description
1 polymer ?
#
loop_
_entity_poly.entity_id
_entity_poly.type
_entity_poly.pdbx_seq_one_letter_code
_entity_poly.pdbx_strand_id
1 'polypeptide(L)'
;MIQLSGAGKRFGHKLLFENLDWLITNHDHIGLVGGNGTGKSTLMKVLAGMDTFDYGSLTIAKGTSAGYLPQDGLTLSGRTVFAECMSVFDDVRAMEQELESLTHSMAELDHTSPQYAAVADRYQRVEHEFQARDGYSIEADVGRVLMGLGFGKEDWQRLTDEFSGGWQMRLALAKLLLQKPNLLLLDEPTNHLDLEARNWLEEYLQNYPYTFLLISHDRYFLDVTVDKIAEIWNRRFWFYTGNYDKFLAQKTQRNEQLQAAYKNQRDRIEQLEVFINRFRYQATKAKQVQSRIKELEKIDRIEIPPEEKTIHFKFPQPKASGRIVAEFENVAKSYPGRNGAGEKEVFRNVNFMIERGDRIALVGVNGAGKSTLIKLLASTEPLSSGDYRLGHNVILDYFAQDQYKELDPDARILDDLGALSPRSTETELRGLLGCFLFSEDDVFKRIGVLSGGERGRYALLRLLLHPATFLLLDEPTNHLDMRAKDVLLNALMEYTGTVVFVSHDRYFIDKLATRVFEIGGGRVEIFPGNYEDYLWRKEGGQHVAPTLDDVPGASRSQSNSASPKQIETSLPSNGNGSAPEAPKKRLNPLKRKQMEDRVKQLEGEIGRAEDEIAQLETALQSFVSAEETQRQSQELESHKANHSALLQEWEEVSETLQASE
;
A
#
# COMPACT_ATOMS: atom_id res chain seq x y z
N MET A 1 25.41 9.58 6.08
CA MET A 1 24.75 9.34 7.37
C MET A 1 23.89 10.54 7.72
N ILE A 2 22.62 10.33 8.02
CA ILE A 2 21.65 11.39 8.32
C ILE A 2 20.97 11.03 9.63
N GLN A 3 20.91 11.97 10.58
CA GLN A 3 20.30 11.77 11.87
C GLN A 3 19.18 12.79 12.08
N LEU A 4 18.00 12.28 12.43
CA LEU A 4 16.87 13.05 12.89
C LEU A 4 16.72 12.82 14.40
N SER A 5 16.48 13.89 15.16
CA SER A 5 16.32 13.82 16.61
C SER A 5 15.12 14.64 17.04
N GLY A 6 14.11 13.96 17.63
CA GLY A 6 12.86 14.56 18.07
C GLY A 6 12.11 15.32 16.98
N ALA A 7 12.29 14.93 15.71
CA ALA A 7 11.79 15.68 14.57
C ALA A 7 10.26 15.62 14.46
N GLY A 8 9.64 16.75 14.12
CA GLY A 8 8.22 16.86 13.92
C GLY A 8 7.83 17.92 12.91
N LYS A 9 6.72 17.72 12.23
CA LYS A 9 6.22 18.60 11.17
C LYS A 9 4.72 18.82 11.27
N ARG A 10 4.31 20.09 11.05
CA ARG A 10 2.91 20.51 10.92
C ARG A 10 2.65 21.08 9.53
N PHE A 11 1.43 21.00 9.11
CA PHE A 11 0.94 21.70 7.93
C PHE A 11 -0.32 22.50 8.32
N GLY A 12 -0.16 23.79 8.53
CA GLY A 12 -1.15 24.64 9.15
C GLY A 12 -1.49 24.15 10.56
N HIS A 13 -2.76 23.81 10.80
CA HIS A 13 -3.22 23.28 12.10
C HIS A 13 -3.04 21.75 12.21
N LYS A 14 -2.76 21.05 11.12
CA LYS A 14 -2.65 19.61 11.09
C LYS A 14 -1.23 19.15 11.46
N LEU A 15 -1.11 18.41 12.57
CA LEU A 15 0.12 17.71 12.92
C LEU A 15 0.28 16.48 12.01
N LEU A 16 1.36 16.42 11.24
CA LEU A 16 1.66 15.31 10.34
C LEU A 16 2.33 14.17 11.12
N PHE A 17 3.42 14.48 11.82
CA PHE A 17 4.15 13.55 12.68
C PHE A 17 4.95 14.30 13.74
N GLU A 18 5.32 13.57 14.80
CA GLU A 18 6.08 14.11 15.93
C GLU A 18 7.03 13.04 16.49
N ASN A 19 8.04 13.52 17.26
CA ASN A 19 9.00 12.69 17.98
C ASN A 19 9.67 11.63 17.07
N LEU A 20 10.11 12.05 15.87
CA LEU A 20 10.85 11.18 14.97
C LEU A 20 12.33 11.18 15.36
N ASP A 21 12.82 10.05 15.89
CA ASP A 21 14.22 9.72 16.06
C ASP A 21 14.61 8.69 15.03
N TRP A 22 15.46 9.05 14.08
CA TRP A 22 15.83 8.16 12.98
C TRP A 22 17.27 8.37 12.54
N LEU A 23 18.00 7.27 12.44
CA LEU A 23 19.36 7.25 11.89
C LEU A 23 19.32 6.51 10.54
N ILE A 24 19.58 7.24 9.46
CA ILE A 24 19.73 6.70 8.11
C ILE A 24 21.22 6.50 7.84
N THR A 25 21.58 5.24 7.56
CA THR A 25 22.98 4.85 7.32
C THR A 25 23.27 4.79 5.82
N ASN A 26 24.56 4.68 5.47
CA ASN A 26 24.96 4.46 4.08
C ASN A 26 24.46 3.08 3.62
N HIS A 27 24.05 2.97 2.37
CA HIS A 27 23.51 1.76 1.74
C HIS A 27 22.17 1.26 2.31
N ASP A 28 21.40 2.13 2.95
CA ASP A 28 20.03 1.80 3.38
C ASP A 28 19.07 1.96 2.19
N HIS A 29 18.34 0.91 1.87
CA HIS A 29 17.28 0.90 0.86
C HIS A 29 15.93 0.89 1.56
N ILE A 30 15.27 2.06 1.65
CA ILE A 30 14.14 2.27 2.56
C ILE A 30 12.87 2.58 1.78
N GLY A 31 11.82 1.80 2.03
CA GLY A 31 10.45 2.11 1.61
C GLY A 31 9.71 2.96 2.64
N LEU A 32 9.20 4.13 2.25
CA LEU A 32 8.39 4.98 3.11
C LEU A 32 6.91 4.76 2.83
N VAL A 33 6.19 4.14 3.76
CA VAL A 33 4.79 3.77 3.62
C VAL A 33 3.89 4.51 4.61
N GLY A 34 2.61 4.64 4.28
CA GLY A 34 1.62 5.34 5.12
C GLY A 34 0.45 5.84 4.28
N GLY A 35 -0.65 6.21 4.93
CA GLY A 35 -1.83 6.76 4.27
C GLY A 35 -1.55 8.08 3.53
N ASN A 36 -2.46 8.48 2.64
CA ASN A 36 -2.36 9.76 1.97
C ASN A 36 -2.49 10.92 2.97
N GLY A 37 -1.67 11.96 2.78
CA GLY A 37 -1.64 13.12 3.66
C GLY A 37 -1.05 12.89 5.06
N THR A 38 -0.28 11.81 5.27
CA THR A 38 0.48 11.56 6.52
C THR A 38 1.81 12.29 6.60
N GLY A 39 2.26 12.90 5.49
CA GLY A 39 3.50 13.70 5.46
C GLY A 39 4.70 13.02 4.81
N LYS A 40 4.50 11.93 4.03
CA LYS A 40 5.59 11.22 3.31
C LYS A 40 6.40 12.16 2.41
N SER A 41 5.75 12.81 1.44
CA SER A 41 6.40 13.76 0.52
C SER A 41 6.97 14.99 1.25
N THR A 42 6.35 15.42 2.34
CA THR A 42 6.86 16.52 3.18
C THR A 42 8.17 16.13 3.85
N LEU A 43 8.27 14.91 4.39
CA LEU A 43 9.53 14.40 4.95
C LEU A 43 10.62 14.35 3.88
N MET A 44 10.33 13.88 2.67
CA MET A 44 11.30 13.87 1.58
C MET A 44 11.78 15.26 1.20
N LYS A 45 10.89 16.26 1.14
CA LYS A 45 11.26 17.66 0.88
C LYS A 45 12.18 18.22 1.97
N VAL A 46 11.94 17.88 3.24
CA VAL A 46 12.84 18.30 4.33
C VAL A 46 14.20 17.63 4.21
N LEU A 47 14.26 16.32 3.91
CA LEU A 47 15.54 15.62 3.70
C LEU A 47 16.30 16.12 2.47
N ALA A 48 15.58 16.60 1.45
CA ALA A 48 16.15 17.25 0.27
C ALA A 48 16.63 18.70 0.54
N GLY A 49 16.39 19.25 1.74
CA GLY A 49 16.71 20.64 2.07
C GLY A 49 15.78 21.69 1.47
N MET A 50 14.62 21.28 0.93
CA MET A 50 13.61 22.17 0.35
C MET A 50 12.60 22.72 1.37
N ASP A 51 12.54 22.10 2.56
CA ASP A 51 11.67 22.50 3.67
C ASP A 51 12.42 22.23 4.99
N THR A 52 11.85 22.63 6.14
CA THR A 52 12.45 22.46 7.47
C THR A 52 11.47 21.79 8.42
N PHE A 53 11.97 21.13 9.46
CA PHE A 53 11.14 20.66 10.56
C PHE A 53 10.64 21.83 11.41
N ASP A 54 9.45 21.69 12.00
CA ASP A 54 8.94 22.65 12.98
C ASP A 54 9.48 22.36 14.39
N TYR A 55 9.88 21.10 14.65
CA TYR A 55 10.45 20.63 15.91
C TYR A 55 11.63 19.70 15.64
N GLY A 56 12.54 19.61 16.61
CA GLY A 56 13.69 18.72 16.54
C GLY A 56 14.80 19.23 15.64
N SER A 57 15.72 18.35 15.25
CA SER A 57 16.88 18.68 14.45
C SER A 57 17.19 17.64 13.38
N LEU A 58 17.75 18.12 12.26
CA LEU A 58 18.29 17.31 11.17
C LEU A 58 19.80 17.55 11.08
N THR A 59 20.57 16.48 11.18
CA THR A 59 22.03 16.52 11.00
C THR A 59 22.41 15.67 9.82
N ILE A 60 23.05 16.28 8.82
CA ILE A 60 23.53 15.59 7.60
C ILE A 60 25.06 15.63 7.62
N ALA A 61 25.71 14.49 7.35
CA ALA A 61 27.17 14.41 7.25
C ALA A 61 27.69 15.31 6.11
N LYS A 62 28.85 15.96 6.35
CA LYS A 62 29.46 16.81 5.32
C LYS A 62 29.77 16.01 4.06
N GLY A 63 29.48 16.60 2.88
CA GLY A 63 29.72 15.99 1.59
C GLY A 63 28.61 15.02 1.12
N THR A 64 27.51 14.89 1.86
CA THR A 64 26.35 14.11 1.40
C THR A 64 25.58 14.92 0.37
N SER A 65 25.49 14.39 -0.87
CA SER A 65 24.61 14.93 -1.91
C SER A 65 23.24 14.30 -1.80
N ALA A 66 22.18 15.12 -1.83
CA ALA A 66 20.81 14.66 -1.85
C ALA A 66 20.17 14.98 -3.21
N GLY A 67 19.50 14.02 -3.81
CA GLY A 67 18.73 14.19 -5.05
C GLY A 67 17.27 13.82 -4.82
N TYR A 68 16.34 14.65 -5.26
CA TYR A 68 14.91 14.47 -5.04
C TYR A 68 14.15 14.51 -6.35
N LEU A 69 13.36 13.47 -6.60
CA LEU A 69 12.36 13.42 -7.67
C LEU A 69 10.98 13.72 -7.07
N PRO A 70 10.38 14.89 -7.37
CA PRO A 70 9.02 15.19 -6.93
C PRO A 70 7.99 14.39 -7.75
N GLN A 71 6.78 14.23 -7.20
CA GLN A 71 5.69 13.54 -7.86
C GLN A 71 5.23 14.25 -9.14
N ASP A 72 5.22 15.59 -9.18
CA ASP A 72 4.77 16.42 -10.29
C ASP A 72 5.59 17.71 -10.41
N GLY A 73 5.48 18.38 -11.57
CA GLY A 73 5.83 19.80 -11.70
C GLY A 73 7.22 20.12 -12.25
N LEU A 74 7.92 19.17 -12.88
CA LEU A 74 9.15 19.47 -13.58
C LEU A 74 8.85 19.77 -15.06
N THR A 75 9.29 20.94 -15.51
CA THR A 75 9.24 21.34 -16.93
C THR A 75 10.68 21.54 -17.40
N LEU A 76 11.12 20.71 -18.35
CA LEU A 76 12.41 20.79 -18.99
C LEU A 76 12.21 21.41 -20.37
N SER A 77 13.04 22.37 -20.75
CA SER A 77 12.90 23.08 -22.03
C SER A 77 14.24 23.52 -22.65
N GLY A 78 14.26 23.63 -23.95
CA GLY A 78 15.33 24.28 -24.73
C GLY A 78 16.53 23.40 -25.07
N ARG A 79 16.57 22.10 -24.62
CA ARG A 79 17.67 21.16 -24.94
C ARG A 79 17.11 19.88 -25.55
N THR A 80 17.96 19.13 -26.25
CA THR A 80 17.60 17.77 -26.67
C THR A 80 17.65 16.82 -25.46
N VAL A 81 16.92 15.69 -25.54
CA VAL A 81 16.89 14.66 -24.49
C VAL A 81 18.30 14.24 -24.07
N PHE A 82 19.17 13.94 -25.04
CA PHE A 82 20.55 13.53 -24.79
C PHE A 82 21.38 14.65 -24.15
N ALA A 83 21.30 15.88 -24.71
CA ALA A 83 22.02 17.03 -24.18
C ALA A 83 21.59 17.40 -22.75
N GLU A 84 20.31 17.20 -22.43
CA GLU A 84 19.78 17.44 -21.08
C GLU A 84 20.33 16.44 -20.06
N CYS A 85 20.50 15.17 -20.42
CA CYS A 85 21.18 14.18 -19.60
C CYS A 85 22.69 14.44 -19.48
N MET A 86 23.33 14.80 -20.59
CA MET A 86 24.76 15.12 -20.61
C MET A 86 25.10 16.35 -19.75
N SER A 87 24.14 17.26 -19.54
CA SER A 87 24.37 18.44 -18.66
C SER A 87 24.67 18.10 -17.19
N VAL A 88 24.39 16.88 -16.77
CA VAL A 88 24.80 16.38 -15.44
C VAL A 88 26.32 16.32 -15.29
N PHE A 89 27.04 16.16 -16.41
CA PHE A 89 28.47 15.94 -16.49
C PHE A 89 29.21 17.14 -17.11
N ASP A 90 28.63 18.37 -17.03
CA ASP A 90 29.23 19.56 -17.62
C ASP A 90 30.65 19.83 -17.09
N ASP A 91 30.95 19.49 -15.82
CA ASP A 91 32.27 19.58 -15.23
C ASP A 91 33.26 18.57 -15.83
N VAL A 92 32.82 17.34 -16.10
CA VAL A 92 33.67 16.30 -16.74
C VAL A 92 33.91 16.62 -18.22
N ARG A 93 32.89 17.15 -18.90
CA ARG A 93 33.04 17.64 -20.31
C ARG A 93 34.01 18.84 -20.40
N ALA A 94 34.04 19.72 -19.39
CA ALA A 94 35.00 20.77 -19.34
C ALA A 94 36.46 20.22 -19.23
N MET A 95 36.63 19.10 -18.48
CA MET A 95 37.94 18.41 -18.42
C MET A 95 38.30 17.78 -19.77
N GLU A 96 37.35 17.18 -20.48
CA GLU A 96 37.55 16.62 -21.83
C GLU A 96 38.03 17.71 -22.79
N GLN A 97 37.36 18.86 -22.83
CA GLN A 97 37.76 20.01 -23.63
C GLN A 97 39.14 20.54 -23.21
N GLU A 98 39.46 20.57 -21.90
CA GLU A 98 40.79 20.93 -21.41
C GLU A 98 41.84 19.93 -21.90
N LEU A 99 41.59 18.63 -21.87
CA LEU A 99 42.49 17.60 -22.39
C LEU A 99 42.75 17.76 -23.88
N GLU A 100 41.73 18.04 -24.68
CA GLU A 100 41.88 18.33 -26.11
C GLU A 100 42.73 19.55 -26.35
N SER A 101 42.51 20.66 -25.62
CA SER A 101 43.28 21.88 -25.73
C SER A 101 44.75 21.71 -25.33
N LEU A 102 45.00 20.93 -24.24
CA LEU A 102 46.35 20.59 -23.78
C LEU A 102 47.08 19.70 -24.79
N THR A 103 46.37 18.73 -25.41
CA THR A 103 46.90 17.88 -26.46
C THR A 103 47.33 18.70 -27.67
N HIS A 104 46.51 19.68 -28.11
CA HIS A 104 46.85 20.57 -29.20
C HIS A 104 48.07 21.44 -28.84
N SER A 105 48.10 21.99 -27.64
CA SER A 105 49.24 22.78 -27.16
C SER A 105 50.54 21.98 -27.10
N MET A 106 50.48 20.70 -26.68
CA MET A 106 51.64 19.78 -26.64
C MET A 106 52.17 19.50 -28.05
N ALA A 107 51.29 19.45 -29.07
CA ALA A 107 51.72 19.22 -30.47
C ALA A 107 52.45 20.42 -31.08
N GLU A 108 52.20 21.63 -30.59
CA GLU A 108 52.83 22.85 -31.07
C GLU A 108 54.13 23.23 -30.34
N LEU A 109 54.40 22.66 -29.16
CA LEU A 109 55.53 23.00 -28.31
C LEU A 109 56.73 22.07 -28.59
N ASP A 110 57.96 22.61 -28.42
CA ASP A 110 59.18 21.80 -28.43
C ASP A 110 59.22 20.88 -27.19
N HIS A 111 59.41 19.58 -27.39
CA HIS A 111 59.42 18.53 -26.37
C HIS A 111 60.51 18.73 -25.28
N THR A 112 61.53 19.53 -25.59
CA THR A 112 62.64 19.85 -24.64
C THR A 112 62.36 21.12 -23.83
N SER A 113 61.28 21.83 -24.09
CA SER A 113 60.99 23.13 -23.48
C SER A 113 60.38 22.96 -22.05
N PRO A 114 60.69 23.85 -21.12
CA PRO A 114 60.07 23.89 -19.81
C PRO A 114 58.51 24.06 -19.88
N GLN A 115 58.05 24.72 -20.96
CA GLN A 115 56.61 24.90 -21.22
C GLN A 115 55.93 23.60 -21.55
N TYR A 116 56.55 22.74 -22.37
CA TYR A 116 56.04 21.41 -22.69
C TYR A 116 55.90 20.58 -21.41
N ALA A 117 56.90 20.57 -20.50
CA ALA A 117 56.85 19.84 -19.23
C ALA A 117 55.67 20.29 -18.37
N ALA A 118 55.44 21.59 -18.27
CA ALA A 118 54.31 22.14 -17.46
C ALA A 118 52.94 21.76 -18.03
N VAL A 119 52.82 21.78 -19.39
CA VAL A 119 51.56 21.35 -20.06
C VAL A 119 51.35 19.83 -19.90
N ALA A 120 52.41 19.05 -20.03
CA ALA A 120 52.34 17.60 -19.83
C ALA A 120 51.93 17.20 -18.38
N ASP A 121 52.49 17.90 -17.37
CA ASP A 121 52.07 17.68 -15.98
C ASP A 121 50.60 18.07 -15.72
N ARG A 122 50.11 19.10 -16.42
CA ARG A 122 48.68 19.48 -16.33
C ARG A 122 47.80 18.45 -17.02
N TYR A 123 48.22 17.97 -18.18
CA TYR A 123 47.51 16.89 -18.93
C TYR A 123 47.36 15.66 -18.07
N GLN A 124 48.46 15.15 -17.48
CA GLN A 124 48.39 13.96 -16.60
C GLN A 124 47.46 14.13 -15.42
N ARG A 125 47.43 15.31 -14.76
CA ARG A 125 46.52 15.56 -13.66
C ARG A 125 45.07 15.55 -14.10
N VAL A 126 44.74 16.24 -15.16
CA VAL A 126 43.36 16.31 -15.70
C VAL A 126 42.94 14.96 -16.23
N GLU A 127 43.83 14.24 -16.93
CA GLU A 127 43.55 12.88 -17.41
C GLU A 127 43.24 11.91 -16.28
N HIS A 128 44.04 11.93 -15.21
CA HIS A 128 43.82 11.10 -14.04
C HIS A 128 42.48 11.44 -13.35
N GLU A 129 42.13 12.74 -13.24
CA GLU A 129 40.83 13.14 -12.69
C GLU A 129 39.66 12.75 -13.60
N PHE A 130 39.82 12.89 -14.91
CA PHE A 130 38.81 12.45 -15.92
C PHE A 130 38.59 10.94 -15.88
N GLN A 131 39.68 10.14 -15.80
CA GLN A 131 39.59 8.69 -15.62
C GLN A 131 38.95 8.30 -14.28
N ALA A 132 39.29 8.97 -13.19
CA ALA A 132 38.73 8.71 -11.86
C ALA A 132 37.22 9.01 -11.78
N ARG A 133 36.70 9.81 -12.72
CA ARG A 133 35.28 10.12 -12.86
C ARG A 133 34.58 9.34 -13.97
N ASP A 134 35.20 8.26 -14.45
CA ASP A 134 34.69 7.42 -15.54
C ASP A 134 34.34 8.19 -16.83
N GLY A 135 35.09 9.27 -17.14
CA GLY A 135 34.80 10.20 -18.21
C GLY A 135 34.55 9.54 -19.59
N TYR A 136 35.28 8.46 -19.89
CA TYR A 136 35.14 7.71 -21.15
C TYR A 136 33.85 6.88 -21.26
N SER A 137 33.15 6.62 -20.17
CA SER A 137 31.93 5.81 -20.16
C SER A 137 30.64 6.62 -20.11
N ILE A 138 30.70 7.95 -19.93
CA ILE A 138 29.56 8.83 -19.69
C ILE A 138 28.47 8.69 -20.78
N GLU A 139 28.87 8.75 -22.06
CA GLU A 139 27.90 8.64 -23.17
C GLU A 139 27.19 7.29 -23.17
N ALA A 140 27.92 6.21 -22.88
CA ALA A 140 27.37 4.87 -22.79
C ALA A 140 26.41 4.74 -21.59
N ASP A 141 26.74 5.34 -20.46
CA ASP A 141 25.90 5.34 -19.25
C ASP A 141 24.62 6.16 -19.50
N VAL A 142 24.72 7.33 -20.12
CA VAL A 142 23.55 8.13 -20.53
C VAL A 142 22.67 7.33 -21.49
N GLY A 143 23.26 6.68 -22.50
CA GLY A 143 22.53 5.84 -23.44
C GLY A 143 21.83 4.65 -22.75
N ARG A 144 22.48 4.01 -21.78
CA ARG A 144 21.92 2.89 -21.01
C ARG A 144 20.72 3.34 -20.18
N VAL A 145 20.83 4.44 -19.46
CA VAL A 145 19.76 4.99 -18.61
C VAL A 145 18.58 5.46 -19.46
N LEU A 146 18.83 6.15 -20.58
CA LEU A 146 17.77 6.59 -21.50
C LEU A 146 17.01 5.41 -22.10
N MET A 147 17.72 4.40 -22.62
CA MET A 147 17.09 3.19 -23.16
C MET A 147 16.31 2.43 -22.09
N GLY A 148 16.87 2.29 -20.91
CA GLY A 148 16.21 1.64 -19.79
C GLY A 148 14.90 2.31 -19.36
N LEU A 149 14.80 3.63 -19.47
CA LEU A 149 13.60 4.40 -19.22
C LEU A 149 12.66 4.54 -20.44
N GLY A 150 12.96 3.83 -21.54
CA GLY A 150 12.11 3.71 -22.72
C GLY A 150 12.31 4.77 -23.78
N PHE A 151 13.37 5.59 -23.72
CA PHE A 151 13.71 6.51 -24.82
C PHE A 151 14.42 5.76 -25.95
N GLY A 152 13.83 5.74 -27.14
CA GLY A 152 14.47 5.22 -28.35
C GLY A 152 15.65 6.11 -28.78
N LYS A 153 16.57 5.55 -29.57
CA LYS A 153 17.70 6.34 -30.13
C LYS A 153 17.24 7.52 -31.00
N GLU A 154 16.08 7.37 -31.61
CA GLU A 154 15.41 8.41 -32.40
C GLU A 154 14.93 9.60 -31.55
N ASP A 155 14.66 9.37 -30.25
CA ASP A 155 14.20 10.41 -29.35
C ASP A 155 15.35 11.28 -28.80
N TRP A 156 16.60 10.79 -28.86
CA TRP A 156 17.73 11.43 -28.21
C TRP A 156 18.02 12.85 -28.73
N GLN A 157 17.77 13.07 -30.00
CA GLN A 157 17.99 14.36 -30.65
C GLN A 157 16.74 15.27 -30.68
N ARG A 158 15.60 14.79 -30.15
CA ARG A 158 14.37 15.59 -30.07
C ARG A 158 14.44 16.56 -28.92
N LEU A 159 13.77 17.70 -29.05
CA LEU A 159 13.67 18.69 -27.98
C LEU A 159 12.78 18.17 -26.83
N THR A 160 13.17 18.51 -25.62
CA THR A 160 12.42 18.14 -24.40
C THR A 160 11.01 18.71 -24.38
N ASP A 161 10.79 19.86 -25.01
CA ASP A 161 9.48 20.52 -25.15
C ASP A 161 8.46 19.74 -26.00
N GLU A 162 8.92 18.81 -26.82
CA GLU A 162 8.04 17.97 -27.65
C GLU A 162 7.40 16.80 -26.88
N PHE A 163 7.87 16.56 -25.67
CA PHE A 163 7.45 15.43 -24.87
C PHE A 163 6.34 15.80 -23.87
N SER A 164 5.45 14.84 -23.61
CA SER A 164 4.42 14.99 -22.59
C SER A 164 5.03 15.08 -21.18
N GLY A 165 4.28 15.60 -20.21
CA GLY A 165 4.73 15.72 -18.81
C GLY A 165 5.26 14.40 -18.23
N GLY A 166 4.64 13.26 -18.53
CA GLY A 166 5.12 11.96 -18.08
C GLY A 166 6.50 11.58 -18.65
N TRP A 167 6.77 11.93 -19.91
CA TRP A 167 8.10 11.73 -20.50
C TRP A 167 9.14 12.70 -19.94
N GLN A 168 8.74 13.94 -19.65
CA GLN A 168 9.63 14.90 -18.98
C GLN A 168 9.99 14.42 -17.55
N MET A 169 9.04 13.80 -16.83
CA MET A 169 9.32 13.17 -15.52
C MET A 169 10.29 11.99 -15.66
N ARG A 170 10.17 11.15 -16.69
CA ARG A 170 11.16 10.10 -16.98
C ARG A 170 12.55 10.66 -17.24
N LEU A 171 12.63 11.77 -18.00
CA LEU A 171 13.90 12.44 -18.26
C LEU A 171 14.51 13.04 -16.98
N ALA A 172 13.69 13.63 -16.12
CA ALA A 172 14.14 14.11 -14.81
C ALA A 172 14.66 12.96 -13.92
N LEU A 173 13.98 11.81 -13.94
CA LEU A 173 14.45 10.59 -13.29
C LEU A 173 15.79 10.13 -13.88
N ALA A 174 15.95 10.12 -15.22
CA ALA A 174 17.22 9.79 -15.88
C ALA A 174 18.36 10.65 -15.37
N LYS A 175 18.16 11.97 -15.34
CA LYS A 175 19.17 12.92 -14.83
C LYS A 175 19.54 12.62 -13.38
N LEU A 176 18.55 12.36 -12.54
CA LEU A 176 18.77 12.08 -11.12
C LEU A 176 19.54 10.77 -10.91
N LEU A 177 19.22 9.72 -11.67
CA LEU A 177 19.93 8.44 -11.60
C LEU A 177 21.39 8.58 -12.09
N LEU A 178 21.63 9.39 -13.13
CA LEU A 178 22.98 9.68 -13.65
C LEU A 178 23.83 10.47 -12.63
N GLN A 179 23.23 11.34 -11.83
CA GLN A 179 23.92 12.08 -10.77
C GLN A 179 24.45 11.17 -9.64
N LYS A 180 23.87 10.00 -9.44
CA LYS A 180 24.20 9.02 -8.40
C LYS A 180 24.37 9.66 -7.02
N PRO A 181 23.38 10.43 -6.47
CA PRO A 181 23.52 11.11 -5.19
C PRO A 181 23.68 10.12 -4.03
N ASN A 182 24.36 10.54 -2.95
CA ASN A 182 24.52 9.70 -1.75
C ASN A 182 23.18 9.43 -1.03
N LEU A 183 22.21 10.32 -1.20
CA LEU A 183 20.83 10.14 -0.75
C LEU A 183 19.88 10.38 -1.93
N LEU A 184 19.29 9.32 -2.44
CA LEU A 184 18.31 9.36 -3.53
C LEU A 184 16.90 9.32 -2.95
N LEU A 185 16.08 10.32 -3.25
CA LEU A 185 14.71 10.47 -2.74
C LEU A 185 13.74 10.39 -3.94
N LEU A 186 12.95 9.32 -3.97
CA LEU A 186 12.03 9.04 -5.07
C LEU A 186 10.58 9.04 -4.57
N ASP A 187 9.79 10.03 -5.03
CA ASP A 187 8.37 10.15 -4.70
C ASP A 187 7.53 9.65 -5.88
N GLU A 188 6.98 8.42 -5.76
CA GLU A 188 6.16 7.74 -6.77
C GLU A 188 6.82 7.65 -8.17
N PRO A 189 8.07 7.15 -8.30
CA PRO A 189 8.76 7.14 -9.58
C PRO A 189 8.12 6.23 -10.63
N THR A 190 7.26 5.30 -10.20
CA THR A 190 6.61 4.31 -11.07
C THR A 190 5.38 4.81 -11.81
N ASN A 191 4.82 5.97 -11.45
CA ASN A 191 3.54 6.46 -11.99
C ASN A 191 3.53 6.72 -13.49
N HIS A 192 4.69 7.01 -14.10
CA HIS A 192 4.80 7.33 -15.53
C HIS A 192 5.59 6.29 -16.32
N LEU A 193 5.96 5.16 -15.69
CA LEU A 193 6.74 4.10 -16.29
C LEU A 193 5.83 2.97 -16.78
N ASP A 194 6.12 2.44 -17.95
CA ASP A 194 5.57 1.16 -18.40
C ASP A 194 6.28 -0.01 -17.70
N LEU A 195 5.78 -1.22 -17.93
CA LEU A 195 6.30 -2.42 -17.26
C LEU A 195 7.79 -2.66 -17.55
N GLU A 196 8.27 -2.38 -18.77
CA GLU A 196 9.67 -2.58 -19.14
C GLU A 196 10.59 -1.59 -18.44
N ALA A 197 10.22 -0.30 -18.45
CA ALA A 197 10.98 0.73 -17.75
C ALA A 197 10.96 0.54 -16.21
N ARG A 198 9.86 -0.01 -15.66
CA ARG A 198 9.81 -0.40 -14.23
C ARG A 198 10.77 -1.53 -13.92
N ASN A 199 10.79 -2.59 -14.73
CA ASN A 199 11.71 -3.71 -14.56
C ASN A 199 13.16 -3.25 -14.55
N TRP A 200 13.50 -2.38 -15.49
CA TRP A 200 14.82 -1.80 -15.57
C TRP A 200 15.16 -0.94 -14.34
N LEU A 201 14.21 -0.13 -13.88
CA LEU A 201 14.41 0.70 -12.68
C LEU A 201 14.57 -0.16 -11.42
N GLU A 202 13.84 -1.27 -11.30
CA GLU A 202 14.00 -2.25 -10.22
C GLU A 202 15.42 -2.80 -10.17
N GLU A 203 15.93 -3.30 -11.32
CA GLU A 203 17.28 -3.82 -11.43
C GLU A 203 18.33 -2.74 -11.11
N TYR A 204 18.10 -1.50 -11.57
CA TYR A 204 18.98 -0.38 -11.28
C TYR A 204 19.03 -0.06 -9.79
N LEU A 205 17.88 0.02 -9.10
CA LEU A 205 17.80 0.34 -7.67
C LEU A 205 18.32 -0.79 -6.78
N GLN A 206 18.13 -2.06 -7.14
CA GLN A 206 18.74 -3.19 -6.43
C GLN A 206 20.27 -3.09 -6.39
N ASN A 207 20.87 -2.59 -7.46
CA ASN A 207 22.31 -2.43 -7.60
C ASN A 207 22.78 -1.00 -7.24
N TYR A 208 21.92 -0.15 -6.66
CA TYR A 208 22.27 1.21 -6.33
C TYR A 208 23.28 1.26 -5.16
N PRO A 209 24.45 1.89 -5.34
CA PRO A 209 25.55 1.77 -4.36
C PRO A 209 25.35 2.64 -3.12
N TYR A 210 24.36 3.52 -3.08
CA TYR A 210 24.14 4.45 -1.98
C TYR A 210 22.74 4.29 -1.37
N THR A 211 22.41 5.17 -0.42
CA THR A 211 21.12 5.17 0.25
C THR A 211 20.03 5.73 -0.63
N PHE A 212 18.88 5.07 -0.63
CA PHE A 212 17.67 5.68 -1.19
C PHE A 212 16.45 5.55 -0.26
N LEU A 213 15.58 6.56 -0.35
CA LEU A 213 14.21 6.51 0.20
C LEU A 213 13.22 6.50 -0.96
N LEU A 214 12.30 5.56 -0.90
CA LEU A 214 11.31 5.32 -1.94
C LEU A 214 9.89 5.40 -1.37
N ILE A 215 9.05 6.28 -1.93
CA ILE A 215 7.61 6.21 -1.77
C ILE A 215 7.06 5.54 -3.02
N SER A 216 6.32 4.46 -2.86
CA SER A 216 5.60 3.82 -3.96
C SER A 216 4.29 3.19 -3.48
N HIS A 217 3.30 3.19 -4.36
CA HIS A 217 2.04 2.45 -4.21
C HIS A 217 2.05 1.14 -5.00
N ASP A 218 3.20 0.71 -5.46
CA ASP A 218 3.44 -0.59 -6.09
C ASP A 218 4.09 -1.55 -5.08
N ARG A 219 3.34 -2.57 -4.65
CA ARG A 219 3.79 -3.55 -3.66
C ARG A 219 4.95 -4.38 -4.15
N TYR A 220 4.87 -4.85 -5.37
CA TYR A 220 5.92 -5.67 -5.98
C TYR A 220 7.21 -4.86 -6.08
N PHE A 221 7.12 -3.61 -6.53
CA PHE A 221 8.26 -2.73 -6.63
C PHE A 221 8.95 -2.49 -5.27
N LEU A 222 8.17 -2.26 -4.20
CA LEU A 222 8.70 -2.15 -2.84
C LEU A 222 9.32 -3.47 -2.37
N ASP A 223 8.66 -4.60 -2.63
CA ASP A 223 9.13 -5.89 -2.14
C ASP A 223 10.50 -6.29 -2.70
N VAL A 224 10.74 -5.95 -3.96
CA VAL A 224 11.97 -6.29 -4.69
C VAL A 224 13.10 -5.29 -4.44
N THR A 225 12.79 -4.00 -4.20
CA THR A 225 13.82 -2.94 -4.17
C THR A 225 14.27 -2.54 -2.77
N VAL A 226 13.46 -2.75 -1.71
CA VAL A 226 13.79 -2.25 -0.38
C VAL A 226 14.11 -3.37 0.62
N ASP A 227 14.99 -3.07 1.56
CA ASP A 227 15.39 -3.94 2.67
C ASP A 227 14.89 -3.47 4.04
N LYS A 228 14.36 -2.25 4.11
CA LYS A 228 13.77 -1.64 5.30
C LYS A 228 12.50 -0.88 4.94
N ILE A 229 11.53 -0.90 5.85
CA ILE A 229 10.29 -0.13 5.71
C ILE A 229 10.16 0.84 6.89
N ALA A 230 9.88 2.11 6.58
CA ALA A 230 9.47 3.12 7.55
C ALA A 230 7.99 3.43 7.35
N GLU A 231 7.15 3.06 8.32
CA GLU A 231 5.72 3.31 8.29
C GLU A 231 5.37 4.57 9.08
N ILE A 232 4.63 5.51 8.44
CA ILE A 232 4.00 6.62 9.15
C ILE A 232 2.58 6.19 9.52
N TRP A 233 2.37 5.91 10.80
CA TRP A 233 1.08 5.50 11.32
C TRP A 233 0.76 6.22 12.64
N ASN A 234 -0.43 6.77 12.75
CA ASN A 234 -0.87 7.54 13.91
C ASN A 234 0.13 8.63 14.36
N ARG A 235 0.64 9.43 13.39
CA ARG A 235 1.60 10.52 13.61
C ARG A 235 2.96 10.10 14.15
N ARG A 236 3.25 8.79 14.22
CA ARG A 236 4.51 8.20 14.66
C ARG A 236 5.13 7.36 13.56
N PHE A 237 6.44 7.17 13.67
CA PHE A 237 7.18 6.29 12.76
C PHE A 237 7.39 4.92 13.38
N TRP A 238 7.24 3.92 12.55
CA TRP A 238 7.53 2.54 12.89
C TRP A 238 8.48 1.97 11.86
N PHE A 239 9.54 1.33 12.34
CA PHE A 239 10.61 0.81 11.49
C PHE A 239 10.57 -0.70 11.48
N TYR A 240 10.66 -1.27 10.28
CA TYR A 240 10.66 -2.71 10.06
C TYR A 240 11.84 -3.09 9.21
N THR A 241 12.44 -4.26 9.51
CA THR A 241 13.56 -4.82 8.75
C THR A 241 13.04 -5.90 7.82
N GLY A 242 13.45 -5.84 6.57
CA GLY A 242 13.04 -6.74 5.51
C GLY A 242 12.22 -6.05 4.42
N ASN A 243 11.81 -6.84 3.44
CA ASN A 243 11.01 -6.42 2.31
C ASN A 243 9.54 -6.15 2.71
N TYR A 244 8.71 -5.81 1.71
CA TYR A 244 7.31 -5.42 1.94
C TYR A 244 6.46 -6.57 2.51
N ASP A 245 6.67 -7.81 2.09
CA ASP A 245 5.95 -8.98 2.61
C ASP A 245 6.27 -9.24 4.09
N LYS A 246 7.55 -9.15 4.47
CA LYS A 246 7.97 -9.26 5.87
C LYS A 246 7.39 -8.14 6.73
N PHE A 247 7.32 -6.93 6.20
CA PHE A 247 6.65 -5.80 6.86
C PHE A 247 5.17 -6.12 7.16
N LEU A 248 4.43 -6.65 6.18
CA LEU A 248 3.01 -7.01 6.38
C LEU A 248 2.84 -8.03 7.50
N ALA A 249 3.68 -9.08 7.53
CA ALA A 249 3.65 -10.10 8.57
C ALA A 249 3.95 -9.49 9.96
N GLN A 250 5.01 -8.68 10.08
CA GLN A 250 5.39 -8.00 11.33
C GLN A 250 4.30 -7.00 11.79
N LYS A 251 3.69 -6.27 10.85
CA LYS A 251 2.59 -5.35 11.14
C LYS A 251 1.36 -6.09 11.68
N THR A 252 1.00 -7.23 11.10
CA THR A 252 -0.12 -8.06 11.57
C THR A 252 0.15 -8.54 13.00
N GLN A 253 1.31 -9.11 13.25
CA GLN A 253 1.71 -9.57 14.58
C GLN A 253 1.70 -8.44 15.62
N ARG A 254 2.23 -7.25 15.26
CA ARG A 254 2.17 -6.07 16.14
C ARG A 254 0.74 -5.66 16.46
N ASN A 255 -0.14 -5.64 15.45
CA ASN A 255 -1.53 -5.26 15.66
C ASN A 255 -2.26 -6.25 16.59
N GLU A 256 -2.03 -7.55 16.42
CA GLU A 256 -2.56 -8.59 17.33
C GLU A 256 -2.08 -8.38 18.77
N GLN A 257 -0.78 -8.11 18.96
CA GLN A 257 -0.21 -7.82 20.28
C GLN A 257 -0.82 -6.55 20.90
N LEU A 258 -0.99 -5.48 20.09
CA LEU A 258 -1.61 -4.24 20.53
C LEU A 258 -3.07 -4.43 20.95
N GLN A 259 -3.84 -5.22 20.19
CA GLN A 259 -5.22 -5.55 20.51
C GLN A 259 -5.32 -6.37 21.81
N ALA A 260 -4.45 -7.36 21.97
CA ALA A 260 -4.38 -8.16 23.19
C ALA A 260 -3.99 -7.30 24.41
N ALA A 261 -2.99 -6.44 24.27
CA ALA A 261 -2.56 -5.52 25.33
C ALA A 261 -3.68 -4.53 25.72
N TYR A 262 -4.39 -3.98 24.73
CA TYR A 262 -5.53 -3.10 24.98
C TYR A 262 -6.67 -3.82 25.73
N LYS A 263 -7.01 -5.03 25.27
CA LYS A 263 -8.05 -5.83 25.94
C LYS A 263 -7.68 -6.08 27.41
N ASN A 264 -6.45 -6.53 27.66
CA ASN A 264 -5.96 -6.77 29.02
C ASN A 264 -5.98 -5.49 29.88
N GLN A 265 -5.56 -4.36 29.31
CA GLN A 265 -5.59 -3.07 30.01
C GLN A 265 -7.02 -2.62 30.31
N ARG A 266 -7.94 -2.76 29.34
CA ARG A 266 -9.36 -2.42 29.51
C ARG A 266 -9.99 -3.26 30.63
N ASP A 267 -9.76 -4.57 30.60
CA ASP A 267 -10.29 -5.49 31.61
C ASP A 267 -9.71 -5.17 33.00
N ARG A 268 -8.43 -4.75 33.06
CA ARG A 268 -7.80 -4.27 34.33
C ARG A 268 -8.41 -2.95 34.81
N ILE A 269 -8.63 -2.00 33.92
CA ILE A 269 -9.28 -0.71 34.24
C ILE A 269 -10.69 -0.98 34.76
N GLU A 270 -11.47 -1.82 34.11
CA GLU A 270 -12.83 -2.19 34.53
C GLU A 270 -12.86 -2.84 35.95
N GLN A 271 -11.94 -3.76 36.20
CA GLN A 271 -11.80 -4.36 37.55
C GLN A 271 -11.49 -3.30 38.62
N LEU A 272 -10.58 -2.35 38.31
CA LEU A 272 -10.24 -1.28 39.26
C LEU A 272 -11.44 -0.34 39.49
N GLU A 273 -12.16 0.02 38.43
CA GLU A 273 -13.35 0.89 38.51
C GLU A 273 -14.49 0.22 39.29
N VAL A 274 -14.76 -1.07 39.07
CA VAL A 274 -15.74 -1.86 39.82
C VAL A 274 -15.37 -1.88 41.29
N PHE A 275 -14.10 -2.17 41.65
CA PHE A 275 -13.62 -2.16 43.02
C PHE A 275 -13.78 -0.77 43.67
N ILE A 276 -13.35 0.30 42.99
CA ILE A 276 -13.45 1.66 43.50
C ILE A 276 -14.91 2.04 43.76
N ASN A 277 -15.82 1.77 42.80
CA ASN A 277 -17.23 2.11 42.91
C ASN A 277 -17.92 1.34 44.05
N ARG A 278 -17.59 0.05 44.23
CA ARG A 278 -18.17 -0.80 45.26
C ARG A 278 -17.77 -0.36 46.67
N PHE A 279 -16.50 0.02 46.86
CA PHE A 279 -15.96 0.31 48.20
C PHE A 279 -15.77 1.81 48.50
N ARG A 280 -16.15 2.70 47.61
CA ARG A 280 -15.95 4.15 47.72
C ARG A 280 -16.49 4.77 48.99
N TYR A 281 -17.59 4.24 49.52
CA TYR A 281 -18.28 4.78 50.70
C TYR A 281 -17.94 4.05 52.00
N GLN A 282 -17.10 3.01 51.98
CA GLN A 282 -16.72 2.26 53.16
C GLN A 282 -15.49 2.84 53.85
N ALA A 283 -15.62 3.39 55.03
CA ALA A 283 -14.55 4.04 55.78
C ALA A 283 -13.38 3.06 56.07
N THR A 284 -13.65 1.78 56.31
CA THR A 284 -12.65 0.74 56.57
C THR A 284 -11.77 0.40 55.36
N LYS A 285 -12.26 0.62 54.16
CA LYS A 285 -11.54 0.36 52.88
C LYS A 285 -10.98 1.64 52.21
N ALA A 286 -11.12 2.81 52.84
CA ALA A 286 -10.73 4.10 52.25
C ALA A 286 -9.25 4.15 51.79
N LYS A 287 -8.32 3.54 52.55
CA LYS A 287 -6.89 3.49 52.18
C LYS A 287 -6.65 2.62 50.94
N GLN A 288 -7.35 1.48 50.79
CA GLN A 288 -7.25 0.59 49.65
C GLN A 288 -7.85 1.24 48.42
N VAL A 289 -9.02 1.88 48.52
CA VAL A 289 -9.67 2.64 47.42
C VAL A 289 -8.76 3.76 46.91
N GLN A 290 -8.13 4.53 47.81
CA GLN A 290 -7.16 5.56 47.42
C GLN A 290 -5.95 4.99 46.68
N SER A 291 -5.45 3.82 47.12
CA SER A 291 -4.36 3.13 46.42
C SER A 291 -4.74 2.74 44.98
N ARG A 292 -5.96 2.17 44.81
CA ARG A 292 -6.46 1.75 43.49
C ARG A 292 -6.78 2.95 42.58
N ILE A 293 -7.24 4.07 43.11
CA ILE A 293 -7.41 5.32 42.34
C ILE A 293 -6.04 5.80 41.83
N LYS A 294 -5.01 5.82 42.68
CA LYS A 294 -3.66 6.20 42.26
C LYS A 294 -3.06 5.22 41.23
N GLU A 295 -3.40 3.94 41.29
CA GLU A 295 -3.03 2.95 40.30
C GLU A 295 -3.71 3.26 38.96
N LEU A 296 -5.03 3.53 38.98
CA LEU A 296 -5.81 3.90 37.79
C LEU A 296 -5.31 5.19 37.14
N GLU A 297 -4.93 6.21 37.93
CA GLU A 297 -4.37 7.47 37.44
C GLU A 297 -2.98 7.32 36.79
N LYS A 298 -2.22 6.27 37.17
CA LYS A 298 -0.90 5.98 36.60
C LYS A 298 -0.93 5.15 35.32
N ILE A 299 -2.08 4.59 34.97
CA ILE A 299 -2.21 3.78 33.75
C ILE A 299 -2.25 4.70 32.55
N ASP A 300 -1.17 4.69 31.76
CA ASP A 300 -1.17 5.30 30.43
C ASP A 300 -2.08 4.50 29.52
N ARG A 301 -3.20 5.11 29.11
CA ARG A 301 -4.20 4.43 28.29
C ARG A 301 -3.64 4.15 26.90
N ILE A 302 -3.66 2.89 26.50
CA ILE A 302 -3.33 2.48 25.13
C ILE A 302 -4.44 2.98 24.23
N GLU A 303 -4.13 3.96 23.38
CA GLU A 303 -5.02 4.42 22.33
C GLU A 303 -4.85 3.47 21.15
N ILE A 304 -5.83 2.61 20.90
CA ILE A 304 -5.92 1.93 19.61
C ILE A 304 -6.52 2.96 18.64
N PRO A 305 -5.80 3.32 17.59
CA PRO A 305 -6.42 4.07 16.50
C PRO A 305 -7.63 3.28 15.99
N PRO A 306 -8.70 3.95 15.60
CA PRO A 306 -9.86 3.25 15.08
C PRO A 306 -9.41 2.27 14.00
N GLU A 307 -9.76 1.00 14.16
CA GLU A 307 -9.51 0.00 13.12
C GLU A 307 -10.04 0.58 11.82
N GLU A 308 -9.15 0.67 10.87
CA GLU A 308 -9.52 1.04 9.53
C GLU A 308 -10.40 -0.10 9.02
N LYS A 309 -11.72 0.08 9.20
CA LYS A 309 -12.71 -0.89 8.79
C LYS A 309 -12.45 -1.23 7.34
N THR A 310 -12.09 -2.48 7.06
CA THR A 310 -12.09 -3.02 5.71
C THR A 310 -13.55 -3.00 5.26
N ILE A 311 -13.91 -1.99 4.48
CA ILE A 311 -15.26 -1.87 3.96
C ILE A 311 -15.30 -2.80 2.75
N HIS A 312 -16.01 -3.92 2.89
CA HIS A 312 -16.30 -4.82 1.78
C HIS A 312 -17.38 -4.17 0.91
N PHE A 313 -16.96 -3.70 -0.25
CA PHE A 313 -17.89 -3.20 -1.25
C PHE A 313 -18.29 -4.34 -2.20
N LYS A 314 -19.60 -4.51 -2.39
CA LYS A 314 -20.17 -5.44 -3.39
C LYS A 314 -20.77 -4.64 -4.53
N PHE A 315 -20.25 -4.86 -5.73
CA PHE A 315 -20.86 -4.29 -6.94
C PHE A 315 -22.26 -4.83 -7.19
N PRO A 316 -23.16 -4.01 -7.77
CA PRO A 316 -24.39 -4.52 -8.34
C PRO A 316 -24.03 -5.51 -9.46
N GLN A 317 -24.39 -6.78 -9.27
CA GLN A 317 -24.10 -7.82 -10.24
C GLN A 317 -24.97 -7.65 -11.48
N PRO A 318 -24.38 -7.65 -12.69
CA PRO A 318 -25.14 -7.51 -13.93
C PRO A 318 -25.92 -8.77 -14.27
N LYS A 319 -26.95 -8.63 -15.11
CA LYS A 319 -27.59 -9.78 -15.76
C LYS A 319 -26.59 -10.48 -16.68
N ALA A 320 -26.63 -11.80 -16.76
CA ALA A 320 -25.72 -12.56 -17.60
C ALA A 320 -25.81 -12.15 -19.08
N SER A 321 -24.69 -11.85 -19.73
CA SER A 321 -24.56 -11.68 -21.19
C SER A 321 -24.59 -13.03 -21.93
N GLY A 322 -24.61 -13.03 -23.25
CA GLY A 322 -24.29 -14.18 -24.07
C GLY A 322 -22.94 -14.80 -23.77
N ARG A 323 -22.61 -15.96 -24.31
CA ARG A 323 -21.30 -16.61 -24.15
C ARG A 323 -20.20 -15.76 -24.78
N ILE A 324 -20.40 -15.31 -26.02
CA ILE A 324 -19.48 -14.40 -26.72
C ILE A 324 -19.87 -12.98 -26.33
N VAL A 325 -18.89 -12.21 -25.82
CA VAL A 325 -19.05 -10.82 -25.40
C VAL A 325 -18.61 -9.86 -26.52
N ALA A 326 -17.47 -10.17 -27.13
CA ALA A 326 -16.93 -9.36 -28.23
C ALA A 326 -16.12 -10.24 -29.19
N GLU A 327 -16.16 -9.93 -30.47
CA GLU A 327 -15.45 -10.65 -31.53
C GLU A 327 -14.82 -9.67 -32.50
N PHE A 328 -13.53 -9.84 -32.75
CA PHE A 328 -12.75 -9.11 -33.73
C PHE A 328 -12.37 -10.05 -34.87
N GLU A 329 -12.72 -9.67 -36.11
CA GLU A 329 -12.37 -10.40 -37.32
C GLU A 329 -11.59 -9.50 -38.28
N ASN A 330 -10.32 -9.83 -38.54
CA ASN A 330 -9.42 -9.14 -39.45
C ASN A 330 -9.32 -7.61 -39.21
N VAL A 331 -9.36 -7.22 -37.94
CA VAL A 331 -9.37 -5.80 -37.55
C VAL A 331 -8.01 -5.17 -37.80
N ALA A 332 -8.03 -3.99 -38.43
CA ALA A 332 -6.86 -3.13 -38.59
C ALA A 332 -7.20 -1.70 -38.17
N LYS A 333 -6.19 -1.00 -37.64
CA LYS A 333 -6.27 0.41 -37.27
C LYS A 333 -5.01 1.15 -37.68
N SER A 334 -5.17 2.22 -38.44
CA SER A 334 -4.12 3.17 -38.75
C SER A 334 -4.56 4.61 -38.44
N TYR A 335 -3.59 5.45 -38.16
CA TYR A 335 -3.79 6.89 -37.98
C TYR A 335 -3.00 7.68 -39.04
N PRO A 336 -3.50 8.84 -39.48
CA PRO A 336 -2.74 9.70 -40.35
C PRO A 336 -1.44 10.15 -39.70
N GLY A 337 -0.31 9.98 -40.40
CA GLY A 337 0.99 10.39 -39.91
C GLY A 337 1.08 11.89 -39.69
N ARG A 338 1.84 12.34 -38.68
CA ARG A 338 2.15 13.76 -38.46
C ARG A 338 3.00 14.27 -39.62
N ASN A 339 2.70 15.49 -40.10
CA ASN A 339 3.49 16.22 -41.13
C ASN A 339 3.58 15.55 -42.52
N GLY A 340 2.52 14.82 -42.97
CA GLY A 340 2.56 14.21 -44.31
C GLY A 340 3.42 12.96 -44.45
N ALA A 341 4.00 12.46 -43.37
CA ALA A 341 4.54 11.12 -43.33
C ALA A 341 3.35 10.14 -43.32
N GLY A 342 3.34 9.15 -44.21
CA GLY A 342 2.27 8.19 -44.48
C GLY A 342 1.45 7.73 -43.26
N GLU A 343 0.53 6.81 -43.42
CA GLU A 343 -0.28 6.29 -42.33
C GLU A 343 0.58 5.52 -41.30
N LYS A 344 0.42 5.82 -40.02
CA LYS A 344 1.00 5.03 -38.92
C LYS A 344 0.05 3.88 -38.60
N GLU A 345 0.40 2.69 -39.00
CA GLU A 345 -0.32 1.48 -38.70
C GLU A 345 -0.10 1.10 -37.22
N VAL A 346 -1.21 0.86 -36.47
CA VAL A 346 -1.19 0.44 -35.07
C VAL A 346 -1.50 -1.05 -34.96
N PHE A 347 -2.48 -1.55 -35.70
CA PHE A 347 -2.89 -2.95 -35.77
C PHE A 347 -3.10 -3.41 -37.20
N ARG A 348 -2.72 -4.68 -37.42
CA ARG A 348 -2.93 -5.39 -38.67
C ARG A 348 -3.50 -6.76 -38.44
N ASN A 349 -4.65 -7.05 -39.07
CA ASN A 349 -5.26 -8.39 -39.11
C ASN A 349 -5.41 -9.03 -37.71
N VAL A 350 -5.96 -8.27 -36.76
CA VAL A 350 -6.18 -8.72 -35.40
C VAL A 350 -7.46 -9.54 -35.33
N ASN A 351 -7.35 -10.78 -34.79
CA ASN A 351 -8.45 -11.72 -34.65
C ASN A 351 -8.46 -12.27 -33.22
N PHE A 352 -9.54 -12.06 -32.49
CA PHE A 352 -9.77 -12.69 -31.19
C PHE A 352 -11.23 -12.66 -30.78
N MET A 353 -11.56 -13.49 -29.79
CA MET A 353 -12.86 -13.57 -29.18
C MET A 353 -12.75 -13.44 -27.67
N ILE A 354 -13.65 -12.65 -27.08
CA ILE A 354 -13.79 -12.45 -25.64
C ILE A 354 -15.05 -13.18 -25.19
N GLU A 355 -14.88 -14.07 -24.22
CA GLU A 355 -15.97 -14.84 -23.64
C GLU A 355 -16.46 -14.21 -22.32
N ARG A 356 -17.66 -14.58 -21.91
CA ARG A 356 -18.24 -14.14 -20.64
C ARG A 356 -17.42 -14.64 -19.45
N GLY A 357 -17.08 -13.72 -18.56
CA GLY A 357 -16.28 -13.99 -17.37
C GLY A 357 -14.77 -13.90 -17.58
N ASP A 358 -14.32 -13.63 -18.84
CA ASP A 358 -12.92 -13.34 -19.10
C ASP A 358 -12.47 -12.09 -18.33
N ARG A 359 -11.26 -12.16 -17.79
CA ARG A 359 -10.53 -11.02 -17.19
C ARG A 359 -9.23 -10.86 -17.93
N ILE A 360 -9.23 -9.92 -18.88
CA ILE A 360 -8.14 -9.77 -19.85
C ILE A 360 -7.29 -8.57 -19.50
N ALA A 361 -6.02 -8.80 -19.23
CA ALA A 361 -5.04 -7.74 -19.08
C ALA A 361 -4.38 -7.43 -20.43
N LEU A 362 -4.34 -6.17 -20.82
CA LEU A 362 -3.61 -5.68 -21.99
C LEU A 362 -2.22 -5.22 -21.56
N VAL A 363 -1.18 -5.86 -22.06
CA VAL A 363 0.22 -5.54 -21.75
C VAL A 363 0.99 -5.14 -23.02
N GLY A 364 2.12 -4.46 -22.85
CA GLY A 364 2.98 -4.01 -23.94
C GLY A 364 3.58 -2.64 -23.64
N VAL A 365 4.58 -2.23 -24.45
CA VAL A 365 5.26 -0.95 -24.30
C VAL A 365 4.33 0.24 -24.49
N ASN A 366 4.73 1.40 -23.98
CA ASN A 366 3.94 2.62 -24.21
C ASN A 366 3.93 2.98 -25.69
N GLY A 367 2.73 3.32 -26.18
CA GLY A 367 2.52 3.59 -27.61
C GLY A 367 2.32 2.35 -28.49
N ALA A 368 2.32 1.13 -27.93
CA ALA A 368 2.03 -0.11 -28.67
C ALA A 368 0.57 -0.22 -29.16
N GLY A 369 -0.34 0.61 -28.61
CA GLY A 369 -1.75 0.60 -29.01
C GLY A 369 -2.73 0.07 -27.96
N LYS A 370 -2.33 -0.11 -26.70
CA LYS A 370 -3.20 -0.59 -25.60
C LYS A 370 -4.49 0.23 -25.49
N SER A 371 -4.37 1.53 -25.31
CA SER A 371 -5.53 2.44 -25.23
C SER A 371 -6.31 2.51 -26.56
N THR A 372 -5.66 2.34 -27.70
CA THR A 372 -6.35 2.24 -29.00
C THR A 372 -7.23 1.01 -29.04
N LEU A 373 -6.74 -0.16 -28.59
CA LEU A 373 -7.51 -1.40 -28.56
C LEU A 373 -8.74 -1.29 -27.63
N ILE A 374 -8.57 -0.69 -26.45
CA ILE A 374 -9.70 -0.42 -25.54
C ILE A 374 -10.72 0.52 -26.21
N LYS A 375 -10.28 1.59 -26.86
CA LYS A 375 -11.17 2.52 -27.56
C LYS A 375 -11.93 1.87 -28.72
N LEU A 376 -11.29 0.95 -29.45
CA LEU A 376 -11.96 0.15 -30.47
C LEU A 376 -13.02 -0.77 -29.85
N LEU A 377 -12.71 -1.46 -28.76
CA LEU A 377 -13.67 -2.28 -28.00
C LEU A 377 -14.81 -1.43 -27.44
N ALA A 378 -14.52 -0.21 -26.97
CA ALA A 378 -15.52 0.75 -26.50
C ALA A 378 -16.36 1.36 -27.62
N SER A 379 -16.04 1.11 -28.90
CA SER A 379 -16.65 1.74 -30.08
C SER A 379 -16.55 3.28 -30.07
N THR A 380 -15.61 3.86 -29.32
CA THR A 380 -15.33 5.29 -29.29
C THR A 380 -14.43 5.72 -30.46
N GLU A 381 -13.72 4.76 -31.05
CA GLU A 381 -12.87 4.95 -32.23
C GLU A 381 -13.36 4.04 -33.38
N PRO A 382 -13.42 4.52 -34.62
CA PRO A 382 -13.77 3.69 -35.77
C PRO A 382 -12.60 2.77 -36.18
N LEU A 383 -12.94 1.58 -36.69
CA LEU A 383 -11.98 0.69 -37.33
C LEU A 383 -11.51 1.27 -38.65
N SER A 384 -10.27 0.97 -39.07
CA SER A 384 -9.81 1.26 -40.45
C SER A 384 -10.25 0.15 -41.42
N SER A 385 -10.25 -1.11 -40.99
CA SER A 385 -10.81 -2.26 -41.72
C SER A 385 -11.11 -3.41 -40.76
N GLY A 386 -11.84 -4.43 -41.24
CA GLY A 386 -12.27 -5.58 -40.45
C GLY A 386 -13.64 -5.39 -39.82
N ASP A 387 -14.09 -6.42 -39.07
CA ASP A 387 -15.39 -6.44 -38.42
C ASP A 387 -15.25 -6.53 -36.89
N TYR A 388 -16.10 -5.77 -36.17
CA TYR A 388 -16.26 -5.85 -34.74
C TYR A 388 -17.72 -6.10 -34.39
N ARG A 389 -17.96 -7.13 -33.59
CA ARG A 389 -19.31 -7.50 -33.16
C ARG A 389 -19.40 -7.64 -31.66
N LEU A 390 -20.38 -6.97 -31.05
CA LEU A 390 -20.78 -7.20 -29.68
C LEU A 390 -21.78 -8.33 -29.58
N GLY A 391 -21.63 -9.15 -28.56
CA GLY A 391 -22.52 -10.26 -28.25
C GLY A 391 -23.91 -9.83 -27.79
N HIS A 392 -24.80 -10.81 -27.64
CA HIS A 392 -26.17 -10.58 -27.19
C HIS A 392 -26.23 -10.18 -25.71
N ASN A 393 -27.05 -9.17 -25.37
CA ASN A 393 -27.22 -8.62 -24.01
C ASN A 393 -25.92 -8.10 -23.39
N VAL A 394 -24.99 -7.60 -24.19
CA VAL A 394 -23.79 -6.95 -23.69
C VAL A 394 -24.10 -5.47 -23.43
N ILE A 395 -23.94 -5.07 -22.17
CA ILE A 395 -23.99 -3.67 -21.74
C ILE A 395 -22.55 -3.30 -21.43
N LEU A 396 -21.96 -2.45 -22.27
CA LEU A 396 -20.57 -2.01 -22.19
C LEU A 396 -20.49 -0.73 -21.38
N ASP A 397 -19.50 -0.67 -20.51
CA ASP A 397 -19.08 0.57 -19.84
C ASP A 397 -17.58 0.74 -19.94
N TYR A 398 -17.13 1.97 -20.12
CA TYR A 398 -15.73 2.29 -20.41
C TYR A 398 -15.20 3.37 -19.48
N PHE A 399 -14.16 3.06 -18.74
CA PHE A 399 -13.39 3.99 -17.93
C PHE A 399 -12.18 4.49 -18.73
N ALA A 400 -12.28 5.70 -19.27
CA ALA A 400 -11.18 6.38 -19.95
C ALA A 400 -10.27 7.09 -18.94
N GLN A 401 -8.99 7.20 -19.25
CA GLN A 401 -8.01 7.90 -18.42
C GLN A 401 -8.42 9.35 -18.08
N ASP A 402 -9.19 10.02 -18.96
CA ASP A 402 -9.64 11.41 -18.83
C ASP A 402 -11.14 11.56 -18.49
N GLN A 403 -11.83 10.49 -18.14
CA GLN A 403 -13.30 10.51 -17.97
C GLN A 403 -13.78 11.43 -16.84
N TYR A 404 -12.89 11.78 -15.89
CA TYR A 404 -13.19 12.75 -14.86
C TYR A 404 -13.50 14.17 -15.40
N LYS A 405 -13.17 14.46 -16.67
CA LYS A 405 -13.47 15.74 -17.34
C LYS A 405 -14.95 15.88 -17.73
N GLU A 406 -15.67 14.75 -17.82
CA GLU A 406 -17.09 14.70 -18.17
C GLU A 406 -18.03 14.85 -16.96
N LEU A 407 -17.47 14.88 -15.75
CA LEU A 407 -18.23 15.04 -14.53
C LEU A 407 -18.78 16.47 -14.40
N ASP A 408 -20.03 16.62 -13.95
CA ASP A 408 -20.62 17.91 -13.66
C ASP A 408 -19.90 18.58 -12.47
N PRO A 409 -19.18 19.68 -12.67
CA PRO A 409 -18.41 20.32 -11.61
C PRO A 409 -19.27 20.93 -10.50
N ASP A 410 -20.54 21.26 -10.78
CA ASP A 410 -21.46 21.89 -9.85
C ASP A 410 -22.23 20.91 -8.98
N ALA A 411 -22.31 19.63 -9.40
CA ALA A 411 -22.97 18.59 -8.65
C ALA A 411 -22.20 18.29 -7.34
N ARG A 412 -22.93 17.92 -6.28
CA ARG A 412 -22.36 17.37 -5.05
C ARG A 412 -22.15 15.89 -5.20
N ILE A 413 -21.05 15.38 -4.65
CA ILE A 413 -20.66 13.96 -4.74
C ILE A 413 -21.79 13.03 -4.31
N LEU A 414 -22.38 13.28 -3.14
CA LEU A 414 -23.42 12.42 -2.57
C LEU A 414 -24.73 12.48 -3.37
N ASP A 415 -25.10 13.65 -3.86
CA ASP A 415 -26.35 13.87 -4.62
C ASP A 415 -26.25 13.18 -6.00
N ASP A 416 -25.10 13.30 -6.68
CA ASP A 416 -24.84 12.66 -7.97
C ASP A 416 -24.86 11.12 -7.85
N LEU A 417 -24.24 10.55 -6.80
CA LEU A 417 -24.30 9.13 -6.53
C LEU A 417 -25.71 8.64 -6.20
N GLY A 418 -26.47 9.43 -5.43
CA GLY A 418 -27.87 9.13 -5.12
C GLY A 418 -28.75 9.10 -6.36
N ALA A 419 -28.51 9.97 -7.33
CA ALA A 419 -29.20 9.97 -8.62
C ALA A 419 -28.90 8.71 -9.45
N LEU A 420 -27.63 8.23 -9.42
CA LEU A 420 -27.21 7.02 -10.13
C LEU A 420 -27.71 5.73 -9.48
N SER A 421 -27.83 5.70 -8.16
CA SER A 421 -28.26 4.52 -7.41
C SER A 421 -29.45 4.83 -6.49
N PRO A 422 -30.66 5.05 -7.03
CA PRO A 422 -31.82 5.47 -6.24
C PRO A 422 -32.30 4.45 -5.20
N ARG A 423 -31.81 3.20 -5.29
CA ARG A 423 -32.15 2.13 -4.35
C ARG A 423 -31.21 2.02 -3.16
N SER A 424 -30.04 2.67 -3.23
CA SER A 424 -29.05 2.65 -2.16
C SER A 424 -29.39 3.70 -1.10
N THR A 425 -29.19 3.32 0.15
CA THR A 425 -29.37 4.26 1.27
C THR A 425 -28.21 5.25 1.33
N GLU A 426 -28.42 6.42 1.91
CA GLU A 426 -27.36 7.42 2.11
C GLU A 426 -26.20 6.86 2.91
N THR A 427 -26.44 5.98 3.87
CA THR A 427 -25.41 5.32 4.67
C THR A 427 -24.54 4.38 3.82
N GLU A 428 -25.15 3.64 2.90
CA GLU A 428 -24.41 2.78 1.95
C GLU A 428 -23.56 3.62 1.00
N LEU A 429 -24.10 4.72 0.46
CA LEU A 429 -23.36 5.61 -0.43
C LEU A 429 -22.17 6.29 0.28
N ARG A 430 -22.35 6.71 1.54
CA ARG A 430 -21.26 7.25 2.36
C ARG A 430 -20.21 6.18 2.68
N GLY A 431 -20.64 4.95 2.99
CA GLY A 431 -19.75 3.81 3.16
C GLY A 431 -18.91 3.55 1.92
N LEU A 432 -19.55 3.60 0.75
CA LEU A 432 -18.89 3.46 -0.54
C LEU A 432 -17.85 4.55 -0.81
N LEU A 433 -18.21 5.81 -0.58
CA LEU A 433 -17.28 6.94 -0.68
C LEU A 433 -16.10 6.78 0.27
N GLY A 434 -16.35 6.29 1.49
CA GLY A 434 -15.30 5.97 2.47
C GLY A 434 -14.31 4.91 1.97
N CYS A 435 -14.78 3.88 1.20
CA CYS A 435 -13.90 2.89 0.58
C CYS A 435 -12.90 3.52 -0.40
N PHE A 436 -13.32 4.58 -1.08
CA PHE A 436 -12.50 5.34 -2.02
C PHE A 436 -11.84 6.57 -1.36
N LEU A 437 -11.71 6.54 -0.03
CA LEU A 437 -10.97 7.53 0.77
C LEU A 437 -11.56 8.96 0.74
N PHE A 438 -12.87 9.08 0.59
CA PHE A 438 -13.54 10.35 0.85
C PHE A 438 -13.90 10.42 2.34
N SER A 439 -13.46 11.48 3.01
CA SER A 439 -13.78 11.71 4.43
C SER A 439 -15.24 12.10 4.60
N GLU A 440 -15.72 12.11 5.86
CA GLU A 440 -17.09 12.51 6.19
C GLU A 440 -17.45 13.90 5.66
N ASP A 441 -16.51 14.84 5.65
CA ASP A 441 -16.70 16.20 5.14
C ASP A 441 -16.60 16.27 3.61
N ASP A 442 -15.83 15.38 2.99
CA ASP A 442 -15.61 15.37 1.54
C ASP A 442 -16.86 14.97 0.77
N VAL A 443 -17.74 14.15 1.36
CA VAL A 443 -18.96 13.66 0.70
C VAL A 443 -19.93 14.78 0.29
N PHE A 444 -19.84 15.95 0.95
CA PHE A 444 -20.67 17.13 0.67
C PHE A 444 -20.01 18.12 -0.29
N LYS A 445 -18.76 17.90 -0.68
CA LYS A 445 -18.05 18.77 -1.63
C LYS A 445 -18.66 18.70 -3.02
N ARG A 446 -18.53 19.81 -3.77
CA ARG A 446 -18.81 19.80 -5.20
C ARG A 446 -17.68 19.10 -5.94
N ILE A 447 -18.01 18.41 -7.03
CA ILE A 447 -17.06 17.67 -7.87
C ILE A 447 -15.96 18.59 -8.40
N GLY A 448 -16.30 19.83 -8.75
CA GLY A 448 -15.36 20.84 -9.24
C GLY A 448 -14.28 21.26 -8.23
N VAL A 449 -14.49 21.07 -6.93
CA VAL A 449 -13.52 21.43 -5.87
C VAL A 449 -12.50 20.29 -5.63
N LEU A 450 -12.78 19.09 -6.13
CA LEU A 450 -11.92 17.94 -5.95
C LEU A 450 -10.60 18.09 -6.71
N SER A 451 -9.52 17.57 -6.14
CA SER A 451 -8.24 17.39 -6.84
C SER A 451 -8.39 16.43 -8.03
N GLY A 452 -7.43 16.43 -8.97
CA GLY A 452 -7.44 15.51 -10.12
C GLY A 452 -7.53 14.05 -9.71
N GLY A 453 -6.76 13.63 -8.71
CA GLY A 453 -6.80 12.26 -8.18
C GLY A 453 -8.11 11.90 -7.48
N GLU A 454 -8.72 12.84 -6.73
CA GLU A 454 -10.04 12.65 -6.13
C GLU A 454 -11.13 12.52 -7.19
N ARG A 455 -11.09 13.34 -8.22
CA ARG A 455 -12.01 13.24 -9.36
C ARG A 455 -11.89 11.91 -10.09
N GLY A 456 -10.66 11.42 -10.30
CA GLY A 456 -10.42 10.11 -10.91
C GLY A 456 -11.01 8.97 -10.05
N ARG A 457 -10.78 8.97 -8.74
CA ARG A 457 -11.39 8.01 -7.81
C ARG A 457 -12.92 8.07 -7.83
N TYR A 458 -13.48 9.28 -7.88
CA TYR A 458 -14.92 9.47 -7.93
C TYR A 458 -15.52 8.96 -9.25
N ALA A 459 -14.87 9.26 -10.39
CA ALA A 459 -15.29 8.76 -11.70
C ALA A 459 -15.28 7.23 -11.76
N LEU A 460 -14.25 6.60 -11.20
CA LEU A 460 -14.18 5.15 -11.09
C LEU A 460 -15.30 4.58 -10.23
N LEU A 461 -15.54 5.17 -9.06
CA LEU A 461 -16.64 4.77 -8.18
C LEU A 461 -18.00 4.85 -8.90
N ARG A 462 -18.25 5.93 -9.62
CA ARG A 462 -19.46 6.16 -10.38
C ARG A 462 -19.69 5.09 -11.44
N LEU A 463 -18.64 4.73 -12.18
CA LEU A 463 -18.68 3.66 -13.19
C LEU A 463 -19.02 2.31 -12.55
N LEU A 464 -18.45 2.00 -11.40
CA LEU A 464 -18.65 0.72 -10.73
C LEU A 464 -20.06 0.54 -10.14
N LEU A 465 -20.84 1.61 -10.02
CA LEU A 465 -22.27 1.55 -9.65
C LEU A 465 -23.17 1.20 -10.83
N HIS A 466 -22.70 1.31 -12.06
CA HIS A 466 -23.44 0.92 -13.25
C HIS A 466 -23.45 -0.61 -13.42
N PRO A 467 -24.60 -1.25 -13.65
CA PRO A 467 -24.67 -2.71 -13.82
C PRO A 467 -24.27 -3.12 -15.24
N ALA A 468 -23.07 -2.75 -15.68
CA ALA A 468 -22.52 -3.17 -16.96
C ALA A 468 -22.19 -4.67 -16.95
N THR A 469 -22.24 -5.34 -18.10
CA THR A 469 -21.82 -6.74 -18.26
C THR A 469 -20.41 -6.87 -18.83
N PHE A 470 -19.92 -5.80 -19.43
CA PHE A 470 -18.60 -5.71 -20.05
C PHE A 470 -17.93 -4.40 -19.64
N LEU A 471 -16.91 -4.50 -18.76
CA LEU A 471 -16.15 -3.36 -18.27
C LEU A 471 -14.83 -3.23 -19.03
N LEU A 472 -14.56 -2.03 -19.51
CA LEU A 472 -13.30 -1.64 -20.12
C LEU A 472 -12.62 -0.59 -19.24
N LEU A 473 -11.42 -0.91 -18.71
CA LEU A 473 -10.73 -0.06 -17.73
C LEU A 473 -9.35 0.33 -18.26
N ASP A 474 -9.14 1.63 -18.54
CA ASP A 474 -7.85 2.15 -18.98
C ASP A 474 -7.12 2.80 -17.80
N GLU A 475 -6.10 2.12 -17.29
CA GLU A 475 -5.28 2.52 -16.13
C GLU A 475 -6.08 2.87 -14.86
N PRO A 476 -7.00 1.99 -14.38
CA PRO A 476 -7.85 2.29 -13.24
C PRO A 476 -7.09 2.38 -11.92
N THR A 477 -5.86 1.86 -11.86
CA THR A 477 -5.00 1.86 -10.67
C THR A 477 -4.19 3.13 -10.49
N ASN A 478 -4.15 4.01 -11.50
CA ASN A 478 -3.42 5.28 -11.43
C ASN A 478 -4.05 6.19 -10.38
N HIS A 479 -3.22 6.87 -9.60
CA HIS A 479 -3.61 7.78 -8.52
C HIS A 479 -4.41 7.14 -7.36
N LEU A 480 -4.53 5.80 -7.34
CA LEU A 480 -5.05 5.06 -6.20
C LEU A 480 -3.93 4.72 -5.22
N ASP A 481 -4.16 4.91 -3.93
CA ASP A 481 -3.28 4.35 -2.92
C ASP A 481 -3.47 2.82 -2.79
N MET A 482 -2.59 2.17 -2.05
CA MET A 482 -2.60 0.71 -1.91
C MET A 482 -3.95 0.16 -1.42
N ARG A 483 -4.66 0.91 -0.54
CA ARG A 483 -5.96 0.49 0.00
C ARG A 483 -7.07 0.57 -1.02
N ALA A 484 -7.14 1.69 -1.75
CA ALA A 484 -8.12 1.85 -2.81
C ALA A 484 -7.90 0.82 -3.94
N LYS A 485 -6.64 0.48 -4.25
CA LYS A 485 -6.30 -0.61 -5.17
C LYS A 485 -6.82 -1.96 -4.67
N ASP A 486 -6.68 -2.27 -3.37
CA ASP A 486 -7.20 -3.51 -2.79
C ASP A 486 -8.74 -3.58 -2.84
N VAL A 487 -9.41 -2.49 -2.50
CA VAL A 487 -10.87 -2.41 -2.59
C VAL A 487 -11.33 -2.65 -4.03
N LEU A 488 -10.69 -1.98 -4.99
CA LEU A 488 -10.99 -2.16 -6.40
C LEU A 488 -10.73 -3.60 -6.87
N LEU A 489 -9.57 -4.16 -6.52
CA LEU A 489 -9.19 -5.53 -6.88
C LEU A 489 -10.20 -6.54 -6.35
N ASN A 490 -10.51 -6.49 -5.05
CA ASN A 490 -11.46 -7.41 -4.43
C ASN A 490 -12.85 -7.29 -5.07
N ALA A 491 -13.30 -6.09 -5.33
CA ALA A 491 -14.56 -5.83 -5.98
C ALA A 491 -14.61 -6.39 -7.41
N LEU A 492 -13.53 -6.24 -8.20
CA LEU A 492 -13.43 -6.81 -9.54
C LEU A 492 -13.26 -8.34 -9.52
N MET A 493 -12.66 -8.91 -8.48
CA MET A 493 -12.60 -10.36 -8.29
C MET A 493 -13.98 -10.98 -8.01
N GLU A 494 -14.85 -10.27 -7.29
CA GLU A 494 -16.24 -10.71 -7.03
C GLU A 494 -17.19 -10.39 -8.20
N TYR A 495 -16.77 -9.57 -9.15
CA TYR A 495 -17.62 -9.17 -10.29
C TYR A 495 -17.82 -10.34 -11.28
N THR A 496 -19.07 -10.60 -11.65
CA THR A 496 -19.46 -11.74 -12.50
C THR A 496 -19.47 -11.45 -14.00
N GLY A 497 -19.29 -10.20 -14.40
CA GLY A 497 -19.17 -9.79 -15.81
C GLY A 497 -17.78 -10.03 -16.38
N THR A 498 -17.58 -9.52 -17.59
CA THR A 498 -16.30 -9.59 -18.33
C THR A 498 -15.54 -8.29 -18.14
N VAL A 499 -14.22 -8.36 -17.94
CA VAL A 499 -13.36 -7.19 -17.72
C VAL A 499 -12.19 -7.24 -18.69
N VAL A 500 -11.95 -6.14 -19.40
CA VAL A 500 -10.68 -5.89 -20.13
C VAL A 500 -10.04 -4.65 -19.53
N PHE A 501 -8.79 -4.75 -19.17
CA PHE A 501 -8.11 -3.65 -18.47
C PHE A 501 -6.67 -3.46 -18.91
N VAL A 502 -6.23 -2.22 -18.89
CA VAL A 502 -4.82 -1.84 -18.94
C VAL A 502 -4.39 -1.47 -17.53
N SER A 503 -3.31 -2.04 -17.07
CA SER A 503 -2.66 -1.60 -15.84
C SER A 503 -1.16 -1.82 -15.93
N HIS A 504 -0.41 -1.00 -15.23
CA HIS A 504 1.02 -1.18 -15.03
C HIS A 504 1.35 -1.75 -13.64
N ASP A 505 0.34 -2.06 -12.83
CA ASP A 505 0.48 -2.67 -11.52
C ASP A 505 0.50 -4.21 -11.65
N ARG A 506 1.68 -4.81 -11.46
CA ARG A 506 1.87 -6.26 -11.63
C ARG A 506 1.02 -7.08 -10.67
N TYR A 507 0.94 -6.67 -9.40
CA TYR A 507 0.13 -7.35 -8.41
C TYR A 507 -1.35 -7.37 -8.82
N PHE A 508 -1.84 -6.24 -9.31
CA PHE A 508 -3.21 -6.11 -9.80
C PHE A 508 -3.46 -6.99 -11.03
N ILE A 509 -2.54 -7.00 -12.00
CA ILE A 509 -2.64 -7.85 -13.19
C ILE A 509 -2.63 -9.33 -12.79
N ASP A 510 -1.67 -9.74 -11.98
CA ASP A 510 -1.49 -11.15 -11.58
C ASP A 510 -2.71 -11.71 -10.85
N LYS A 511 -3.29 -10.94 -9.91
CA LYS A 511 -4.47 -11.38 -9.13
C LYS A 511 -5.78 -11.37 -9.91
N LEU A 512 -5.92 -10.49 -10.90
CA LEU A 512 -7.19 -10.30 -11.61
C LEU A 512 -7.24 -11.04 -12.95
N ALA A 513 -6.14 -11.09 -13.71
CA ALA A 513 -6.13 -11.59 -15.07
C ALA A 513 -6.32 -13.11 -15.13
N THR A 514 -7.18 -13.56 -16.06
CA THR A 514 -7.30 -14.95 -16.48
C THR A 514 -6.67 -15.19 -17.85
N ARG A 515 -6.45 -14.12 -18.61
CA ARG A 515 -5.77 -14.09 -19.91
C ARG A 515 -4.98 -12.81 -20.05
N VAL A 516 -3.83 -12.87 -20.69
CA VAL A 516 -2.99 -11.73 -21.00
C VAL A 516 -2.91 -11.54 -22.51
N PHE A 517 -3.19 -10.34 -22.98
CA PHE A 517 -3.04 -9.94 -24.38
C PHE A 517 -1.83 -9.04 -24.50
N GLU A 518 -0.75 -9.56 -25.13
CA GLU A 518 0.43 -8.76 -25.42
C GLU A 518 0.24 -8.01 -26.75
N ILE A 519 0.43 -6.70 -26.69
CA ILE A 519 0.30 -5.80 -27.81
C ILE A 519 1.68 -5.32 -28.22
N GLY A 520 2.12 -5.69 -29.44
CA GLY A 520 3.42 -5.32 -29.94
C GLY A 520 3.54 -5.56 -31.46
N GLY A 521 4.34 -4.75 -32.15
CA GLY A 521 4.60 -4.93 -33.58
C GLY A 521 3.38 -4.96 -34.50
N GLY A 522 2.29 -4.30 -34.11
CA GLY A 522 1.01 -4.29 -34.85
C GLY A 522 0.17 -5.55 -34.71
N ARG A 523 0.50 -6.42 -33.77
CA ARG A 523 -0.19 -7.70 -33.49
C ARG A 523 -0.67 -7.77 -32.04
N VAL A 524 -1.60 -8.66 -31.78
CA VAL A 524 -2.06 -9.02 -30.44
C VAL A 524 -1.82 -10.51 -30.24
N GLU A 525 -0.96 -10.84 -29.29
CA GLU A 525 -0.69 -12.24 -28.92
C GLU A 525 -1.42 -12.57 -27.62
N ILE A 526 -2.02 -13.76 -27.57
CA ILE A 526 -2.93 -14.16 -26.48
C ILE A 526 -2.27 -15.25 -25.64
N PHE A 527 -2.10 -14.96 -24.38
CA PHE A 527 -1.55 -15.90 -23.39
C PHE A 527 -2.64 -16.27 -22.38
N PRO A 528 -2.96 -17.56 -22.22
CA PRO A 528 -3.86 -18.00 -21.15
C PRO A 528 -3.10 -18.02 -19.81
N GLY A 529 -3.78 -17.69 -18.74
CA GLY A 529 -3.25 -17.64 -17.39
C GLY A 529 -3.04 -16.21 -16.87
N ASN A 530 -2.39 -16.08 -15.71
CA ASN A 530 -2.09 -14.83 -15.06
C ASN A 530 -0.79 -14.18 -15.61
N TYR A 531 -0.31 -13.13 -14.94
CA TYR A 531 0.88 -12.42 -15.39
C TYR A 531 2.19 -13.22 -15.19
N GLU A 532 2.28 -14.02 -14.13
CA GLU A 532 3.41 -14.91 -13.90
C GLU A 532 3.50 -16.00 -14.97
N ASP A 533 2.36 -16.59 -15.35
CA ASP A 533 2.27 -17.56 -16.46
C ASP A 533 2.72 -16.95 -17.79
N TYR A 534 2.35 -15.69 -18.05
CA TYR A 534 2.79 -14.95 -19.24
C TYR A 534 4.31 -14.76 -19.26
N LEU A 535 4.91 -14.30 -18.16
CA LEU A 535 6.36 -14.09 -18.06
C LEU A 535 7.13 -15.40 -18.25
N TRP A 536 6.69 -16.46 -17.55
CA TRP A 536 7.31 -17.78 -17.67
C TRP A 536 7.33 -18.31 -19.12
N ARG A 537 6.26 -18.11 -19.87
CA ARG A 537 6.20 -18.49 -21.30
C ARG A 537 7.11 -17.65 -22.18
N LYS A 538 7.19 -16.37 -21.89
CA LYS A 538 8.04 -15.43 -22.63
C LYS A 538 9.54 -15.75 -22.45
N GLU A 539 9.92 -16.25 -21.29
CA GLU A 539 11.28 -16.70 -20.96
C GLU A 539 11.65 -18.08 -21.52
N GLY A 540 10.76 -18.70 -22.29
CA GLY A 540 11.00 -19.97 -22.98
C GLY A 540 10.53 -21.22 -22.23
N GLY A 541 9.67 -21.04 -21.23
CA GLY A 541 9.00 -22.16 -20.54
C GLY A 541 8.08 -22.94 -21.47
N GLN A 542 8.38 -24.23 -21.69
CA GLN A 542 7.49 -25.09 -22.46
C GLN A 542 6.34 -25.60 -21.58
N HIS A 543 5.11 -25.35 -21.98
CA HIS A 543 3.94 -26.01 -21.40
C HIS A 543 3.94 -27.49 -21.80
N VAL A 544 4.17 -28.35 -20.84
CA VAL A 544 3.53 -29.69 -20.86
C VAL A 544 2.10 -29.43 -20.41
N ALA A 545 1.13 -29.51 -21.34
CA ALA A 545 -0.26 -29.53 -20.97
C ALA A 545 -0.45 -30.66 -19.94
N PRO A 546 -1.12 -30.41 -18.77
CA PRO A 546 -1.38 -31.49 -17.84
C PRO A 546 -2.24 -32.51 -18.56
N THR A 547 -1.68 -33.69 -18.84
CA THR A 547 -2.43 -34.85 -19.22
C THR A 547 -3.31 -35.24 -18.05
N LEU A 548 -4.53 -35.67 -18.32
CA LEU A 548 -5.58 -36.04 -17.34
C LEU A 548 -5.15 -37.11 -16.31
N ASP A 549 -3.89 -37.55 -16.33
CA ASP A 549 -3.33 -38.59 -15.49
C ASP A 549 -2.51 -38.08 -14.28
N ASP A 550 -2.31 -36.76 -14.14
CA ASP A 550 -1.49 -36.17 -13.07
C ASP A 550 -2.31 -35.57 -11.91
N VAL A 551 -3.48 -36.16 -11.58
CA VAL A 551 -4.18 -35.83 -10.34
C VAL A 551 -3.77 -36.82 -9.26
N PRO A 552 -2.93 -36.46 -8.26
CA PRO A 552 -2.61 -37.34 -7.15
C PRO A 552 -3.83 -37.50 -6.24
N GLY A 553 -4.41 -38.69 -6.23
CA GLY A 553 -5.10 -39.23 -5.07
C GLY A 553 -6.56 -38.87 -4.89
N ALA A 554 -7.43 -39.26 -5.82
CA ALA A 554 -8.82 -39.54 -5.46
C ALA A 554 -8.93 -41.01 -5.02
N SER A 555 -8.61 -41.26 -3.77
CA SER A 555 -8.98 -42.54 -3.14
C SER A 555 -10.49 -42.59 -2.96
N ARG A 556 -11.13 -43.49 -3.71
CA ARG A 556 -12.50 -43.93 -3.49
C ARG A 556 -12.67 -44.44 -2.06
N SER A 557 -13.32 -43.70 -1.21
CA SER A 557 -13.91 -44.22 0.01
C SER A 557 -15.41 -44.45 -0.25
N GLN A 558 -15.74 -45.72 -0.07
CA GLN A 558 -17.09 -46.26 -0.21
C GLN A 558 -18.07 -45.58 0.76
N SER A 559 -19.22 -45.27 0.24
CA SER A 559 -20.40 -44.85 0.98
C SER A 559 -20.80 -45.88 2.04
N ASN A 560 -20.85 -45.49 3.28
CA ASN A 560 -21.71 -46.12 4.29
C ASN A 560 -22.64 -45.05 4.84
N SER A 561 -23.89 -45.26 4.50
CA SER A 561 -25.04 -44.54 4.97
C SER A 561 -25.30 -44.81 6.45
N ALA A 562 -25.18 -43.81 7.29
CA ALA A 562 -25.79 -43.79 8.60
C ALA A 562 -26.36 -42.38 8.89
N SER A 563 -27.69 -42.33 8.92
CA SER A 563 -28.46 -41.14 9.29
C SER A 563 -28.19 -40.71 10.73
N PRO A 564 -28.02 -39.44 11.04
CA PRO A 564 -28.08 -38.98 12.41
C PRO A 564 -29.51 -38.73 12.87
N LYS A 565 -29.82 -39.32 14.01
CA LYS A 565 -31.04 -39.10 14.78
C LYS A 565 -31.19 -37.63 15.17
N GLN A 566 -32.35 -37.08 14.87
CA GLN A 566 -32.88 -35.85 15.41
C GLN A 566 -33.03 -35.96 16.94
N ILE A 567 -32.46 -35.03 17.66
CA ILE A 567 -32.80 -34.77 19.06
C ILE A 567 -33.68 -33.52 19.03
N GLU A 568 -34.96 -33.75 19.28
CA GLU A 568 -35.94 -32.69 19.57
C GLU A 568 -35.64 -32.11 20.92
N THR A 569 -35.33 -30.83 20.99
CA THR A 569 -35.36 -30.01 22.21
C THR A 569 -36.62 -29.15 22.14
N SER A 570 -37.62 -29.54 22.92
CA SER A 570 -38.85 -28.78 23.15
C SER A 570 -38.56 -27.55 24.01
N LEU A 571 -38.91 -26.37 23.49
CA LEU A 571 -39.05 -25.12 24.22
C LEU A 571 -40.37 -25.13 25.02
N PRO A 572 -40.38 -24.67 26.25
CA PRO A 572 -41.61 -24.29 26.91
C PRO A 572 -41.93 -22.80 26.73
N SER A 573 -43.18 -22.59 26.40
CA SER A 573 -43.92 -21.39 26.18
C SER A 573 -44.01 -20.45 27.37
N ASN A 574 -44.01 -19.17 27.08
CA ASN A 574 -44.30 -18.03 27.98
C ASN A 574 -45.60 -18.20 28.76
N GLY A 575 -45.51 -17.93 30.06
CA GLY A 575 -46.62 -17.63 30.92
C GLY A 575 -46.30 -16.40 31.78
N ASN A 576 -46.92 -15.25 31.44
CA ASN A 576 -46.99 -14.08 32.29
C ASN A 576 -47.70 -14.43 33.64
N GLY A 577 -47.03 -14.20 34.74
CA GLY A 577 -47.61 -14.24 36.05
C GLY A 577 -46.77 -13.50 37.05
N SER A 578 -47.18 -12.29 37.38
CA SER A 578 -46.69 -11.51 38.51
C SER A 578 -46.77 -12.33 39.80
N ALA A 579 -45.61 -12.65 40.40
CA ALA A 579 -45.52 -13.26 41.71
C ALA A 579 -45.27 -12.19 42.77
N PRO A 580 -45.90 -12.28 43.95
CA PRO A 580 -45.78 -11.32 45.02
C PRO A 580 -44.43 -11.46 45.75
N GLU A 581 -43.93 -10.33 46.26
CA GLU A 581 -42.74 -10.24 47.13
C GLU A 581 -42.81 -11.27 48.27
N ALA A 582 -41.79 -12.12 48.31
CA ALA A 582 -41.59 -13.08 49.44
C ALA A 582 -41.03 -12.33 50.66
N PRO A 583 -41.44 -12.67 51.88
CA PRO A 583 -40.99 -11.99 53.09
C PRO A 583 -39.49 -12.26 53.33
N LYS A 584 -38.71 -11.21 53.63
CA LYS A 584 -37.29 -11.26 54.02
C LYS A 584 -37.09 -12.26 55.16
N LYS A 585 -36.42 -13.39 54.90
CA LYS A 585 -36.02 -14.37 55.91
C LYS A 585 -34.86 -13.80 56.72
N ARG A 586 -35.06 -13.39 57.96
CA ARG A 586 -33.99 -13.07 58.89
C ARG A 586 -33.14 -14.31 59.16
N LEU A 587 -31.85 -14.24 58.85
CA LEU A 587 -30.91 -15.31 59.17
C LEU A 587 -30.71 -15.46 60.69
N ASN A 588 -30.52 -16.72 61.11
CA ASN A 588 -30.23 -17.07 62.52
C ASN A 588 -28.87 -16.41 62.92
N PRO A 589 -28.76 -15.73 64.08
CA PRO A 589 -27.56 -15.03 64.54
C PRO A 589 -26.27 -15.85 64.49
N LEU A 590 -26.39 -17.16 64.71
CA LEU A 590 -25.25 -18.09 64.60
C LEU A 590 -24.76 -18.29 63.18
N LYS A 591 -25.67 -18.36 62.20
CA LYS A 591 -25.37 -18.48 60.78
C LYS A 591 -24.77 -17.18 60.22
N ARG A 592 -25.25 -16.02 60.66
CA ARG A 592 -24.69 -14.73 60.33
C ARG A 592 -23.24 -14.61 60.78
N LYS A 593 -22.94 -15.00 62.03
CA LYS A 593 -21.57 -14.97 62.53
C LYS A 593 -20.64 -15.92 61.77
N GLN A 594 -21.11 -17.11 61.36
CA GLN A 594 -20.34 -18.03 60.52
C GLN A 594 -20.06 -17.48 59.16
N MET A 595 -21.00 -16.77 58.54
CA MET A 595 -20.82 -16.11 57.27
C MET A 595 -19.85 -14.92 57.37
N GLU A 596 -19.93 -14.13 58.44
CA GLU A 596 -18.99 -13.04 58.70
C GLU A 596 -17.55 -13.56 58.89
N ASP A 597 -17.39 -14.69 59.63
CA ASP A 597 -16.09 -15.35 59.82
C ASP A 597 -15.56 -15.95 58.49
N ARG A 598 -16.45 -16.51 57.63
CA ARG A 598 -16.07 -17.02 56.31
C ARG A 598 -15.65 -15.90 55.35
N VAL A 599 -16.33 -14.75 55.35
CA VAL A 599 -15.94 -13.56 54.55
C VAL A 599 -14.53 -13.10 54.95
N LYS A 600 -14.24 -13.03 56.27
CA LYS A 600 -12.90 -12.69 56.75
C LYS A 600 -11.82 -13.69 56.34
N GLN A 601 -12.15 -14.97 56.37
CA GLN A 601 -11.24 -16.02 55.93
C GLN A 601 -10.96 -15.93 54.42
N LEU A 602 -12.00 -15.76 53.57
CA LEU A 602 -11.89 -15.58 52.14
C LEU A 602 -11.10 -14.30 51.77
N GLU A 603 -11.28 -13.20 52.50
CA GLU A 603 -10.47 -11.97 52.34
C GLU A 603 -8.98 -12.23 52.57
N GLY A 604 -8.64 -13.11 53.54
CA GLY A 604 -7.25 -13.50 53.80
C GLY A 604 -6.68 -14.44 52.72
N GLU A 605 -7.50 -15.36 52.20
CA GLU A 605 -7.10 -16.27 51.10
C GLU A 605 -6.93 -15.54 49.79
N ILE A 606 -7.81 -14.61 49.47
CA ILE A 606 -7.72 -13.73 48.30
C ILE A 606 -6.44 -12.88 48.36
N GLY A 607 -6.13 -12.26 49.52
CA GLY A 607 -4.91 -11.47 49.65
C GLY A 607 -3.62 -12.29 49.47
N ARG A 608 -3.59 -13.55 49.90
CA ARG A 608 -2.43 -14.43 49.64
C ARG A 608 -2.30 -14.80 48.17
N ALA A 609 -3.41 -15.15 47.52
CA ALA A 609 -3.40 -15.45 46.08
C ALA A 609 -2.97 -14.23 45.23
N GLU A 610 -3.35 -13.01 45.64
CA GLU A 610 -2.88 -11.76 44.98
C GLU A 610 -1.36 -11.56 45.16
N ASP A 611 -0.82 -11.83 46.37
CA ASP A 611 0.62 -11.72 46.60
C ASP A 611 1.42 -12.78 45.81
N GLU A 612 0.92 -14.00 45.69
CA GLU A 612 1.53 -15.09 44.91
C GLU A 612 1.49 -14.76 43.41
N ILE A 613 0.38 -14.24 42.89
CA ILE A 613 0.26 -13.77 41.49
C ILE A 613 1.27 -12.64 41.20
N ALA A 614 1.39 -11.67 42.14
CA ALA A 614 2.32 -10.56 41.97
C ALA A 614 3.80 -11.01 41.96
N GLN A 615 4.14 -12.04 42.80
CA GLN A 615 5.48 -12.63 42.78
C GLN A 615 5.79 -13.37 41.50
N LEU A 616 4.85 -14.15 40.95
CA LEU A 616 4.99 -14.86 39.68
C LEU A 616 5.05 -13.88 38.48
N GLU A 617 4.26 -12.82 38.49
CA GLU A 617 4.33 -11.78 37.48
C GLU A 617 5.68 -11.02 37.48
N THR A 618 6.25 -10.83 38.69
CA THR A 618 7.59 -10.22 38.83
C THR A 618 8.68 -11.20 38.36
N ALA A 619 8.55 -12.48 38.66
CA ALA A 619 9.49 -13.51 38.21
C ALA A 619 9.49 -13.69 36.68
N LEU A 620 8.33 -13.60 36.06
CA LEU A 620 8.18 -13.64 34.57
C LEU A 620 8.81 -12.44 33.84
N GLN A 621 9.09 -11.32 34.52
CA GLN A 621 9.82 -10.20 33.94
C GLN A 621 11.31 -10.48 33.73
N SER A 622 11.86 -11.51 34.41
CA SER A 622 13.25 -11.95 34.25
C SER A 622 13.30 -13.25 33.46
N PHE A 623 13.78 -13.20 32.20
CA PHE A 623 13.93 -14.39 31.37
C PHE A 623 15.07 -15.28 31.87
N VAL A 624 14.76 -16.51 32.26
CA VAL A 624 15.74 -17.50 32.75
C VAL A 624 15.91 -18.63 31.73
N SER A 625 14.84 -19.28 31.28
CA SER A 625 14.81 -20.28 30.21
C SER A 625 13.39 -20.45 29.65
N ALA A 626 13.26 -21.01 28.43
CA ALA A 626 11.95 -21.20 27.80
C ALA A 626 11.05 -22.18 28.60
N GLU A 627 11.64 -23.25 29.18
CA GLU A 627 10.91 -24.26 29.96
C GLU A 627 10.44 -23.67 31.29
N GLU A 628 11.27 -22.90 31.96
CA GLU A 628 10.96 -22.22 33.22
C GLU A 628 9.85 -21.18 33.05
N THR A 629 9.94 -20.39 31.97
CA THR A 629 8.92 -19.39 31.62
C THR A 629 7.55 -20.04 31.33
N GLN A 630 7.54 -21.17 30.62
CA GLN A 630 6.32 -21.91 30.35
C GLN A 630 5.69 -22.50 31.61
N ARG A 631 6.53 -23.03 32.55
CA ARG A 631 6.06 -23.52 33.84
C ARG A 631 5.47 -22.41 34.69
N GLN A 632 6.18 -21.28 34.82
CA GLN A 632 5.72 -20.13 35.60
C GLN A 632 4.44 -19.52 35.00
N SER A 633 4.27 -19.56 33.67
CA SER A 633 3.04 -19.12 32.99
C SER A 633 1.85 -20.04 33.34
N GLN A 634 2.05 -21.35 33.37
CA GLN A 634 1.00 -22.30 33.79
C GLN A 634 0.64 -22.18 35.27
N GLU A 635 1.64 -21.97 36.15
CA GLU A 635 1.41 -21.71 37.57
C GLU A 635 0.63 -20.39 37.75
N LEU A 636 0.97 -19.33 37.02
CA LEU A 636 0.25 -18.07 37.06
C LEU A 636 -1.22 -18.20 36.61
N GLU A 637 -1.50 -18.97 35.55
CA GLU A 637 -2.88 -19.26 35.13
C GLU A 637 -3.67 -20.02 36.20
N SER A 638 -3.05 -21.00 36.86
CA SER A 638 -3.70 -21.75 37.92
C SER A 638 -4.02 -20.90 39.15
N HIS A 639 -3.11 -20.00 39.55
CA HIS A 639 -3.33 -19.03 40.62
C HIS A 639 -4.40 -18.00 40.28
N LYS A 640 -4.46 -17.52 39.03
CA LYS A 640 -5.52 -16.62 38.53
C LYS A 640 -6.89 -17.29 38.53
N ALA A 641 -6.98 -18.56 38.13
CA ALA A 641 -8.22 -19.34 38.21
C ALA A 641 -8.71 -19.54 39.64
N ASN A 642 -7.80 -19.88 40.58
CA ASN A 642 -8.11 -20.02 42.00
C ASN A 642 -8.57 -18.70 42.63
N HIS A 643 -7.89 -17.61 42.31
CA HIS A 643 -8.27 -16.26 42.77
C HIS A 643 -9.67 -15.88 42.29
N SER A 644 -10.03 -16.20 41.03
CA SER A 644 -11.36 -15.96 40.47
C SER A 644 -12.44 -16.77 41.20
N ALA A 645 -12.16 -18.04 41.54
CA ALA A 645 -13.09 -18.89 42.29
C ALA A 645 -13.31 -18.38 43.74
N LEU A 646 -12.24 -17.94 44.41
CA LEU A 646 -12.33 -17.34 45.74
C LEU A 646 -13.13 -16.03 45.75
N LEU A 647 -12.99 -15.22 44.70
CA LEU A 647 -13.79 -14.01 44.53
C LEU A 647 -15.28 -14.31 44.34
N GLN A 648 -15.63 -15.34 43.56
CA GLN A 648 -17.02 -15.75 43.38
C GLN A 648 -17.64 -16.25 44.69
N GLU A 649 -16.93 -17.10 45.41
CA GLU A 649 -17.41 -17.57 46.72
C GLU A 649 -17.59 -16.41 47.71
N TRP A 650 -16.66 -15.46 47.71
CA TRP A 650 -16.75 -14.27 48.56
C TRP A 650 -17.94 -13.38 48.14
N GLU A 651 -18.24 -13.25 46.86
CA GLU A 651 -19.42 -12.52 46.35
C GLU A 651 -20.72 -13.17 46.81
N GLU A 652 -20.88 -14.49 46.64
CA GLU A 652 -22.09 -15.22 47.06
C GLU A 652 -22.36 -15.10 48.54
N VAL A 653 -21.32 -15.27 49.39
CA VAL A 653 -21.45 -15.16 50.83
C VAL A 653 -21.75 -13.72 51.27
N SER A 654 -21.13 -12.74 50.63
CA SER A 654 -21.34 -11.33 50.90
C SER A 654 -22.72 -10.83 50.50
N GLU A 655 -23.26 -11.28 49.33
CA GLU A 655 -24.62 -10.97 48.90
C GLU A 655 -25.68 -11.56 49.83
N THR A 656 -25.47 -12.81 50.26
CA THR A 656 -26.37 -13.44 51.22
C THR A 656 -26.38 -12.73 52.58
N LEU A 657 -25.25 -12.20 53.03
CA LEU A 657 -25.12 -11.39 54.24
C LEU A 657 -25.86 -10.03 54.10
N GLN A 658 -25.71 -9.34 52.97
CA GLN A 658 -26.39 -8.06 52.68
C GLN A 658 -27.90 -8.23 52.48
N ALA A 659 -28.35 -9.32 51.84
CA ALA A 659 -29.79 -9.60 51.69
C ALA A 659 -30.49 -9.94 53.04
N SER A 660 -29.70 -10.20 54.08
CA SER A 660 -30.20 -10.51 55.43
C SER A 660 -30.22 -9.31 56.37
N GLU A 661 -29.67 -8.17 55.98
CA GLU A 661 -29.83 -6.86 56.63
C GLU A 661 -31.12 -6.20 56.17
#